data_ee2bbf0b2c2c6357674823317e10c687
#
_entry.id   ee2bbf0b2c2c6357674823317e10c687
#
_cell.length_a   1.000
_cell.length_b   1.000
_cell.length_c   1.000
_cell.angle_alpha   90.00
_cell.angle_beta   90.00
_cell.angle_gamma   90.00
#
_symmetry.space_group_name_H-M   'P 1'
#
loop_
_entity.id
_entity.type
_entity.pdbx_description
1 polymer ?
#
loop_
_entity_poly.entity_id
_entity_poly.type
_entity_poly.pdbx_seq_one_letter_code
_entity_poly.pdbx_strand_id
1 'polypeptide(L)'
;MTAPRLPRLANVSRRSLMKGMGASLVLSVSFPPMAMAKAVAPKYGADGERNGWRDNPKLFVLIYPNSDVRFFCTRQEMGQGIRTSLALALADELEADLARVTVVQADGDEAKWGNQDTDGSRSMRHFFLPMRLAGAAARLMLERAAAQTWGVAVADVRADNNMLIHVPSGRRLSFGAVAALAATLPVPPRQAIKLKSPAQFRYIGKDKVTGVDLFDITTGRAQYGIDVRKDGLLYAVVARPPVLGGRLIRYDGSQAQNLPGVVRVLTIAQPKPGYPIQATGGVAVVAQNSWAAIKGREALQIEWEDGPNQSYDSERYRETLRAAVSKPGKLVHATGDVDVALKEAAQTVEAEYYLPHLAHASMEPPVATVQFANGQCEAWACVQDPQGARDALASALGISSDQVRMHVTLLGGGFGRKSQPDFVVEAGLISQAMGGRPVKVLWTREDDIGHDFYHTVSMERLEAGLDAKGRVTGLLYRTAAPSISSIFGPDPRHEGAGELGMGASDLPFDIKAMRLENPAATAHTRIGWFRSVSNIPHAFAVQCFVSELAHAAGRDHLDYLLELIGPSRQIDPRSLGDTDNYGESPTLYPIDTGRLKRVITRAATGIGWGRRTKDGHGLGLAGHHSFASYAACAIEVAVNQDGALNIPRVDAAIDCGFAVNPDRVRAQIEGAVIMGLSLALSGEISFKNGRPEQANFDTYTLLRMADAPAEIRVHLVAPDADVPMGGIGEPGLPPVAPALLNAIFAATGRRLRNLPVADQLKAFSGRRS
;
A
#
# COMPACT_ATOMS: atom_id res chain seq x y z
N MET A 1 42.72 -0.85 5.20
CA MET A 1 41.59 -1.00 6.14
C MET A 1 40.41 -1.56 5.37
N THR A 2 40.15 -2.85 5.53
CA THR A 2 39.00 -3.52 4.87
C THR A 2 37.73 -3.10 5.60
N ALA A 3 36.78 -2.48 4.88
CA ALA A 3 35.48 -2.13 5.41
C ALA A 3 34.79 -3.39 5.98
N PRO A 4 34.10 -3.30 7.13
CA PRO A 4 33.39 -4.43 7.69
C PRO A 4 32.29 -4.87 6.73
N ARG A 5 32.29 -6.17 6.39
CA ARG A 5 31.21 -6.77 5.57
C ARG A 5 29.90 -6.67 6.34
N LEU A 6 28.94 -5.94 5.78
CA LEU A 6 27.57 -5.91 6.29
C LEU A 6 26.97 -7.33 6.25
N PRO A 7 26.17 -7.74 7.25
CA PRO A 7 25.49 -9.01 7.25
C PRO A 7 24.53 -9.08 6.05
N ARG A 8 24.59 -10.18 5.30
CA ARG A 8 23.74 -10.43 4.14
C ARG A 8 22.69 -11.46 4.49
N LEU A 9 21.44 -11.11 4.30
CA LEU A 9 20.37 -12.10 4.23
C LEU A 9 20.37 -12.69 2.80
N ALA A 10 20.42 -14.02 2.70
CA ALA A 10 20.44 -14.68 1.40
C ALA A 10 19.02 -15.06 0.97
N ASN A 11 18.71 -14.82 -0.29
CA ASN A 11 17.49 -15.30 -0.93
C ASN A 11 17.81 -16.54 -1.75
N VAL A 12 17.09 -17.63 -1.55
CA VAL A 12 17.38 -18.92 -2.21
C VAL A 12 16.26 -19.31 -3.16
N SER A 13 16.59 -19.59 -4.40
CA SER A 13 15.64 -20.12 -5.37
C SER A 13 15.22 -21.57 -5.02
N ARG A 14 14.02 -21.97 -5.41
CA ARG A 14 13.47 -23.30 -5.16
C ARG A 14 14.28 -24.49 -5.67
N ARG A 15 15.11 -24.29 -6.70
CA ARG A 15 15.98 -25.34 -7.24
C ARG A 15 17.02 -25.83 -6.22
N SER A 16 17.43 -24.96 -5.30
CA SER A 16 18.31 -25.31 -4.19
C SER A 16 17.59 -26.05 -3.07
N LEU A 17 16.23 -25.91 -3.02
CA LEU A 17 15.37 -26.53 -1.98
C LEU A 17 15.31 -28.05 -2.11
N MET A 18 15.23 -28.55 -3.33
CA MET A 18 15.04 -29.98 -3.61
C MET A 18 16.30 -30.83 -3.44
N LYS A 19 17.47 -30.23 -3.44
CA LYS A 19 18.75 -30.96 -3.29
C LYS A 19 19.24 -31.14 -1.86
N GLY A 20 18.58 -30.52 -0.86
CA GLY A 20 18.98 -30.55 0.54
C GLY A 20 18.06 -31.29 1.52
N MET A 21 17.11 -32.09 1.03
CA MET A 21 16.07 -32.72 1.87
C MET A 21 16.53 -33.95 2.68
N GLY A 22 17.80 -34.13 2.90
CA GLY A 22 18.31 -35.07 3.87
C GLY A 22 18.41 -34.45 5.27
N ALA A 23 17.55 -34.89 6.19
CA ALA A 23 17.57 -34.56 7.62
C ALA A 23 17.42 -33.08 8.00
N SER A 24 16.33 -32.43 7.58
CA SER A 24 15.94 -31.09 8.03
C SER A 24 14.99 -31.19 9.22
N LEU A 25 15.18 -30.33 10.20
CA LEU A 25 14.39 -30.28 11.42
C LEU A 25 13.47 -29.07 11.44
N VAL A 26 12.17 -29.29 11.58
CA VAL A 26 11.15 -28.24 11.72
C VAL A 26 10.93 -27.95 13.20
N LEU A 27 11.26 -26.76 13.63
CA LEU A 27 10.92 -26.29 14.96
C LEU A 27 9.52 -25.69 14.95
N SER A 28 8.60 -26.31 15.72
CA SER A 28 7.21 -25.86 15.82
C SER A 28 7.01 -25.02 17.08
N VAL A 29 6.39 -23.85 16.93
CA VAL A 29 5.99 -23.01 18.06
C VAL A 29 4.46 -22.87 18.07
N SER A 30 3.73 -23.50 18.99
CA SER A 30 2.26 -23.43 19.14
C SER A 30 1.87 -22.49 20.27
N PHE A 31 0.93 -21.61 20.02
CA PHE A 31 0.29 -20.83 21.07
C PHE A 31 -1.10 -21.45 21.34
N PRO A 32 -1.39 -21.93 22.56
CA PRO A 32 -2.72 -22.40 22.87
C PRO A 32 -3.73 -21.26 22.73
N PRO A 33 -4.92 -21.51 22.14
CA PRO A 33 -5.94 -20.50 22.07
C PRO A 33 -6.28 -20.00 23.48
N MET A 34 -6.25 -18.69 23.68
CA MET A 34 -6.77 -18.11 24.92
C MET A 34 -8.25 -18.44 24.99
N ALA A 35 -8.65 -19.26 25.96
CA ALA A 35 -10.06 -19.44 26.30
C ALA A 35 -10.57 -18.11 26.87
N MET A 36 -11.12 -17.28 26.04
CA MET A 36 -11.82 -16.07 26.47
C MET A 36 -13.30 -16.38 26.70
N ALA A 37 -13.78 -15.97 27.87
CA ALA A 37 -15.17 -16.01 28.24
C ALA A 37 -16.06 -15.22 27.25
N LYS A 38 -17.28 -15.70 27.04
CA LYS A 38 -18.30 -15.26 26.10
C LYS A 38 -18.66 -13.78 26.21
N ALA A 39 -17.95 -12.93 25.55
CA ALA A 39 -18.45 -11.76 24.83
C ALA A 39 -17.63 -11.75 23.55
N VAL A 40 -18.27 -11.78 22.38
CA VAL A 40 -17.56 -11.64 21.11
C VAL A 40 -17.07 -10.19 21.02
N ALA A 41 -15.93 -9.92 21.66
CA ALA A 41 -15.27 -8.64 21.47
C ALA A 41 -14.83 -8.55 19.99
N PRO A 42 -14.95 -7.39 19.36
CA PRO A 42 -14.47 -7.19 18.02
C PRO A 42 -13.00 -7.61 17.96
N LYS A 43 -12.63 -8.39 16.94
CA LYS A 43 -11.25 -8.82 16.73
C LYS A 43 -10.48 -7.71 16.04
N TYR A 44 -9.30 -7.39 16.54
CA TYR A 44 -8.41 -6.36 16.00
C TYR A 44 -7.00 -6.91 15.76
N GLY A 45 -6.17 -6.17 15.02
CA GLY A 45 -4.82 -6.60 14.70
C GLY A 45 -4.80 -7.89 13.88
N ALA A 46 -3.79 -8.75 14.08
CA ALA A 46 -3.65 -10.01 13.35
C ALA A 46 -4.86 -10.94 13.53
N ASP A 47 -5.52 -10.92 14.67
CA ASP A 47 -6.71 -11.74 14.94
C ASP A 47 -7.97 -11.20 14.25
N GLY A 48 -7.99 -9.93 13.88
CA GLY A 48 -9.06 -9.27 13.14
C GLY A 48 -9.01 -9.48 11.63
N GLU A 49 -7.86 -9.88 11.11
CA GLU A 49 -7.67 -10.15 9.69
C GLU A 49 -8.51 -11.35 9.20
N ARG A 50 -8.88 -11.32 7.92
CA ARG A 50 -9.47 -12.50 7.26
C ARG A 50 -8.57 -13.72 7.48
N ASN A 51 -9.13 -14.83 7.93
CA ASN A 51 -8.40 -16.05 8.34
C ASN A 51 -7.41 -15.87 9.50
N GLY A 52 -7.28 -14.69 10.06
CA GLY A 52 -6.57 -14.36 11.28
C GLY A 52 -5.09 -14.79 11.29
N TRP A 53 -4.56 -14.91 12.48
CA TRP A 53 -3.26 -15.50 12.74
C TRP A 53 -3.42 -17.01 13.02
N ARG A 54 -2.58 -17.85 12.41
CA ARG A 54 -2.59 -19.29 12.67
C ARG A 54 -1.59 -19.65 13.75
N ASP A 55 -2.09 -20.27 14.82
CA ASP A 55 -1.26 -20.82 15.93
C ASP A 55 -0.57 -22.13 15.53
N ASN A 56 -0.26 -22.34 14.26
CA ASN A 56 0.50 -23.49 13.81
C ASN A 56 1.90 -23.06 13.37
N PRO A 57 2.84 -23.08 14.27
CA PRO A 57 4.19 -22.53 14.07
C PRO A 57 5.14 -23.45 13.30
N LYS A 58 4.72 -24.62 12.87
CA LYS A 58 5.53 -25.52 12.01
C LYS A 58 6.07 -24.81 10.78
N LEU A 59 5.75 -23.54 10.62
CA LEU A 59 5.78 -22.88 9.32
C LEU A 59 6.76 -21.74 9.22
N PHE A 60 7.07 -21.05 10.32
CA PHE A 60 7.84 -19.80 10.22
C PHE A 60 9.35 -19.98 10.31
N VAL A 61 9.82 -21.00 11.07
CA VAL A 61 11.25 -21.19 11.33
C VAL A 61 11.66 -22.62 11.06
N LEU A 62 12.70 -22.80 10.24
CA LEU A 62 13.37 -24.08 10.03
C LEU A 62 14.86 -23.91 10.35
N ILE A 63 15.38 -24.72 11.28
CA ILE A 63 16.79 -24.72 11.68
C ILE A 63 17.47 -26.00 11.17
N TYR A 64 18.51 -25.82 10.37
CA TYR A 64 19.27 -26.92 9.78
C TYR A 64 20.36 -27.45 10.73
N PRO A 65 20.85 -28.70 10.51
CA PRO A 65 21.95 -29.26 11.31
C PRO A 65 23.22 -28.39 11.31
N ASN A 66 23.48 -27.65 10.25
CA ASN A 66 24.58 -26.69 10.17
C ASN A 66 24.29 -25.35 10.86
N SER A 67 23.15 -25.22 11.54
CA SER A 67 22.65 -24.01 12.20
C SER A 67 22.21 -22.87 11.28
N ASP A 68 22.06 -23.09 9.99
CA ASP A 68 21.39 -22.12 9.13
C ASP A 68 19.90 -22.04 9.51
N VAL A 69 19.35 -20.84 9.45
CA VAL A 69 17.95 -20.56 9.77
C VAL A 69 17.22 -20.17 8.51
N ARG A 70 16.07 -20.80 8.27
CA ARG A 70 15.16 -20.40 7.21
C ARG A 70 13.91 -19.79 7.84
N PHE A 71 13.58 -18.59 7.38
CA PHE A 71 12.35 -17.88 7.73
C PHE A 71 11.37 -17.89 6.55
N PHE A 72 10.12 -18.29 6.79
CA PHE A 72 9.04 -18.24 5.80
C PHE A 72 8.24 -16.95 6.00
N CYS A 73 8.41 -16.01 5.08
CA CYS A 73 7.68 -14.76 5.08
C CYS A 73 6.32 -14.93 4.41
N THR A 74 5.25 -14.59 5.12
CA THR A 74 3.87 -14.73 4.63
C THR A 74 3.35 -13.46 3.95
N ARG A 75 4.08 -12.34 4.06
CA ARG A 75 3.73 -11.06 3.43
C ARG A 75 4.49 -10.86 2.14
N GLN A 76 3.88 -10.18 1.18
CA GLN A 76 4.42 -10.00 -0.17
C GLN A 76 5.35 -8.79 -0.21
N GLU A 77 6.46 -8.94 -0.93
CA GLU A 77 7.45 -7.88 -1.15
C GLU A 77 7.19 -7.17 -2.47
N MET A 78 6.92 -5.88 -2.38
CA MET A 78 6.71 -4.98 -3.52
C MET A 78 7.65 -3.77 -3.51
N GLY A 79 8.75 -3.87 -2.73
CA GLY A 79 9.75 -2.81 -2.54
C GLY A 79 9.69 -2.11 -1.19
N GLN A 80 8.67 -2.40 -0.35
CA GLN A 80 8.48 -1.76 0.96
C GLN A 80 9.38 -2.33 2.06
N GLY A 81 10.01 -3.49 1.86
CA GLY A 81 10.96 -4.08 2.78
C GLY A 81 10.34 -4.93 3.89
N ILE A 82 9.13 -5.45 3.69
CA ILE A 82 8.44 -6.29 4.70
C ILE A 82 9.17 -7.60 4.95
N ARG A 83 9.73 -8.24 3.91
CA ARG A 83 10.50 -9.49 4.05
C ARG A 83 11.71 -9.29 4.96
N THR A 84 12.38 -8.17 4.82
CA THR A 84 13.50 -7.79 5.70
C THR A 84 13.01 -7.54 7.12
N SER A 85 12.00 -6.70 7.30
CA SER A 85 11.58 -6.21 8.61
C SER A 85 10.99 -7.31 9.50
N LEU A 86 10.20 -8.24 8.93
CA LEU A 86 9.72 -9.42 9.69
C LEU A 86 10.84 -10.40 10.02
N ALA A 87 11.80 -10.58 9.10
CA ALA A 87 12.99 -11.40 9.38
C ALA A 87 13.83 -10.84 10.52
N LEU A 88 13.97 -9.49 10.61
CA LEU A 88 14.66 -8.85 11.73
C LEU A 88 13.96 -9.12 13.06
N ALA A 89 12.63 -8.99 13.10
CA ALA A 89 11.82 -9.22 14.30
C ALA A 89 12.02 -10.65 14.85
N LEU A 90 11.99 -11.64 13.95
CA LEU A 90 12.18 -13.03 14.31
C LEU A 90 13.64 -13.35 14.69
N ALA A 91 14.60 -12.92 13.88
CA ALA A 91 16.01 -13.25 14.07
C ALA A 91 16.60 -12.62 15.34
N ASP A 92 16.18 -11.39 15.66
CA ASP A 92 16.60 -10.71 16.89
C ASP A 92 16.18 -11.49 18.13
N GLU A 93 14.91 -11.89 18.22
CA GLU A 93 14.38 -12.65 19.34
C GLU A 93 14.94 -14.09 19.42
N LEU A 94 15.22 -14.69 18.27
CA LEU A 94 15.84 -16.01 18.18
C LEU A 94 17.33 -16.00 18.57
N GLU A 95 17.98 -14.84 18.65
CA GLU A 95 19.44 -14.69 18.76
C GLU A 95 20.18 -15.30 17.55
N ALA A 96 19.59 -15.19 16.37
CA ALA A 96 20.18 -15.70 15.15
C ALA A 96 21.21 -14.74 14.56
N ASP A 97 22.25 -15.29 13.95
CA ASP A 97 23.16 -14.56 13.07
C ASP A 97 22.44 -14.26 11.73
N LEU A 98 22.21 -12.99 11.42
CA LEU A 98 21.53 -12.59 10.19
C LEU A 98 22.23 -13.09 8.92
N ALA A 99 23.54 -13.28 8.95
CA ALA A 99 24.28 -13.83 7.81
C ALA A 99 23.89 -15.29 7.50
N ARG A 100 23.26 -15.95 8.45
CA ARG A 100 22.80 -17.35 8.37
C ARG A 100 21.28 -17.47 8.26
N VAL A 101 20.55 -16.36 8.13
CA VAL A 101 19.10 -16.35 7.95
C VAL A 101 18.77 -16.24 6.47
N THR A 102 18.01 -17.19 5.96
CA THR A 102 17.44 -17.17 4.60
C THR A 102 15.96 -16.89 4.67
N VAL A 103 15.50 -15.89 3.93
CA VAL A 103 14.06 -15.55 3.82
C VAL A 103 13.47 -16.23 2.60
N VAL A 104 12.37 -16.97 2.80
CA VAL A 104 11.63 -17.67 1.73
C VAL A 104 10.21 -17.14 1.70
N GLN A 105 9.70 -16.84 0.51
CA GLN A 105 8.31 -16.45 0.34
C GLN A 105 7.39 -17.66 0.53
N ALA A 106 6.37 -17.53 1.38
CA ALA A 106 5.35 -18.54 1.56
C ALA A 106 4.45 -18.62 0.32
N ASP A 107 3.97 -19.81 -0.01
CA ASP A 107 2.95 -20.00 -1.04
C ASP A 107 1.60 -19.41 -0.55
N GLY A 108 0.70 -19.05 -1.47
CA GLY A 108 -0.63 -18.55 -1.14
C GLY A 108 -1.52 -19.65 -0.58
N ASP A 109 -1.67 -19.68 0.75
CA ASP A 109 -2.49 -20.65 1.48
C ASP A 109 -2.79 -20.15 2.89
N GLU A 110 -3.86 -19.36 3.02
CA GLU A 110 -4.27 -18.82 4.32
C GLU A 110 -4.83 -19.89 5.29
N ALA A 111 -5.24 -21.04 4.79
CA ALA A 111 -5.60 -22.16 5.67
C ALA A 111 -4.39 -22.63 6.48
N LYS A 112 -3.22 -22.57 5.88
CA LYS A 112 -1.93 -22.95 6.47
C LYS A 112 -1.28 -21.79 7.23
N TRP A 113 -1.23 -20.57 6.64
CA TRP A 113 -0.37 -19.48 7.09
C TRP A 113 -1.09 -18.40 7.90
N GLY A 114 -2.42 -18.40 7.95
CA GLY A 114 -3.22 -17.26 8.35
C GLY A 114 -3.25 -16.20 7.25
N ASN A 115 -3.71 -15.00 7.57
CA ASN A 115 -3.84 -13.91 6.61
C ASN A 115 -2.52 -13.60 5.90
N GLN A 116 -2.60 -13.45 4.56
CA GLN A 116 -1.45 -13.15 3.70
C GLN A 116 -1.62 -11.85 2.91
N ASP A 117 -2.73 -11.16 3.04
CA ASP A 117 -3.00 -9.92 2.30
C ASP A 117 -2.07 -8.79 2.70
N THR A 118 -1.40 -8.17 1.72
CA THR A 118 -0.45 -7.08 1.93
C THR A 118 -1.02 -5.77 1.43
N ASP A 119 -1.74 -5.10 2.32
CA ASP A 119 -2.48 -3.87 2.09
C ASP A 119 -2.50 -2.97 3.35
N GLY A 120 -3.14 -1.81 3.32
CA GLY A 120 -3.49 -0.96 4.46
C GLY A 120 -2.34 -0.66 5.42
N SER A 121 -1.09 -0.82 4.98
CA SER A 121 0.11 -0.65 5.81
C SER A 121 0.10 -1.49 7.10
N ARG A 122 -0.62 -2.64 7.11
CA ARG A 122 -0.88 -3.47 8.30
C ARG A 122 0.21 -4.51 8.57
N SER A 123 0.95 -4.95 7.57
CA SER A 123 1.83 -6.10 7.68
C SER A 123 2.84 -6.02 8.83
N MET A 124 3.47 -4.87 9.06
CA MET A 124 4.37 -4.70 10.20
C MET A 124 3.59 -4.48 11.51
N ARG A 125 2.56 -3.65 11.48
CA ARG A 125 1.70 -3.29 12.62
C ARG A 125 1.06 -4.53 13.27
N HIS A 126 0.53 -5.46 12.46
CA HIS A 126 -0.15 -6.65 12.95
C HIS A 126 0.78 -7.84 13.23
N PHE A 127 1.89 -7.98 12.48
CA PHE A 127 2.71 -9.20 12.54
C PHE A 127 4.06 -9.02 13.24
N PHE A 128 4.41 -7.82 13.70
CA PHE A 128 5.64 -7.60 14.46
C PHE A 128 5.69 -8.41 15.77
N LEU A 129 4.65 -8.29 16.60
CA LEU A 129 4.58 -9.03 17.86
C LEU A 129 4.49 -10.55 17.65
N PRO A 130 3.65 -11.08 16.75
CA PRO A 130 3.66 -12.51 16.39
C PRO A 130 5.05 -13.04 15.98
N MET A 131 5.79 -12.32 15.15
CA MET A 131 7.13 -12.75 14.72
C MET A 131 8.15 -12.71 15.85
N ARG A 132 8.09 -11.73 16.74
CA ARG A 132 8.91 -11.70 17.95
C ARG A 132 8.61 -12.88 18.86
N LEU A 133 7.34 -13.18 19.11
CA LEU A 133 6.92 -14.33 19.92
C LEU A 133 7.41 -15.65 19.30
N ALA A 134 7.31 -15.81 17.98
CA ALA A 134 7.82 -17.01 17.31
C ALA A 134 9.34 -17.16 17.47
N GLY A 135 10.11 -16.09 17.30
CA GLY A 135 11.56 -16.08 17.51
C GLY A 135 11.95 -16.41 18.96
N ALA A 136 11.30 -15.77 19.92
CA ALA A 136 11.58 -15.97 21.35
C ALA A 136 11.17 -17.36 21.85
N ALA A 137 10.06 -17.91 21.34
CA ALA A 137 9.65 -19.27 21.66
C ALA A 137 10.64 -20.29 21.11
N ALA A 138 11.08 -20.12 19.86
CA ALA A 138 12.11 -20.97 19.25
C ALA A 138 13.42 -20.92 20.05
N ARG A 139 13.86 -19.74 20.47
CA ARG A 139 15.01 -19.57 21.36
C ARG A 139 14.86 -20.37 22.67
N LEU A 140 13.73 -20.22 23.36
CA LEU A 140 13.47 -20.93 24.62
C LEU A 140 13.46 -22.45 24.44
N MET A 141 12.95 -22.97 23.31
CA MET A 141 12.98 -24.40 23.00
C MET A 141 14.43 -24.90 22.79
N LEU A 142 15.26 -24.13 22.10
CA LEU A 142 16.68 -24.44 21.92
C LEU A 142 17.45 -24.43 23.27
N GLU A 143 17.20 -23.42 24.10
CA GLU A 143 17.78 -23.30 25.44
C GLU A 143 17.39 -24.49 26.33
N ARG A 144 16.11 -24.92 26.31
CA ARG A 144 15.62 -26.12 26.99
C ARG A 144 16.33 -27.41 26.52
N ALA A 145 16.47 -27.54 25.18
CA ALA A 145 17.15 -28.72 24.62
C ALA A 145 18.63 -28.78 25.00
N ALA A 146 19.31 -27.65 25.01
CA ALA A 146 20.71 -27.59 25.48
C ALA A 146 20.84 -27.87 26.98
N ALA A 147 19.94 -27.32 27.80
CA ALA A 147 19.88 -27.60 29.24
C ALA A 147 19.69 -29.08 29.52
N GLN A 148 18.75 -29.73 28.80
CA GLN A 148 18.54 -31.18 28.89
C GLN A 148 19.79 -31.96 28.45
N THR A 149 20.44 -31.58 27.35
CA THR A 149 21.67 -32.22 26.87
C THR A 149 22.82 -32.14 27.89
N TRP A 150 22.91 -31.02 28.60
CA TRP A 150 23.97 -30.79 29.60
C TRP A 150 23.62 -31.24 31.03
N GLY A 151 22.33 -31.54 31.29
CA GLY A 151 21.85 -31.86 32.65
C GLY A 151 21.91 -30.65 33.61
N VAL A 152 21.57 -29.45 33.12
CA VAL A 152 21.66 -28.18 33.87
C VAL A 152 20.31 -27.45 33.89
N ALA A 153 20.19 -26.41 34.73
CA ALA A 153 18.99 -25.59 34.73
C ALA A 153 18.90 -24.73 33.45
N VAL A 154 17.69 -24.55 32.90
CA VAL A 154 17.45 -23.72 31.72
C VAL A 154 17.89 -22.27 31.94
N ALA A 155 17.77 -21.78 33.19
CA ALA A 155 18.20 -20.43 33.57
C ALA A 155 19.71 -20.18 33.41
N ASP A 156 20.51 -21.24 33.38
CA ASP A 156 21.95 -21.16 33.17
C ASP A 156 22.36 -21.22 31.70
N VAL A 157 21.39 -21.37 30.78
CA VAL A 157 21.63 -21.44 29.35
C VAL A 157 21.16 -20.15 28.66
N ARG A 158 22.00 -19.61 27.80
CA ARG A 158 21.73 -18.42 27.00
C ARG A 158 22.03 -18.70 25.53
N ALA A 159 21.09 -18.31 24.66
CA ALA A 159 21.33 -18.26 23.23
C ALA A 159 22.11 -16.97 22.86
N ASP A 160 23.01 -17.07 21.91
CA ASP A 160 23.75 -15.93 21.33
C ASP A 160 24.37 -16.32 19.99
N ASN A 161 23.95 -15.63 18.93
CA ASN A 161 24.52 -15.71 17.59
C ASN A 161 24.62 -17.16 17.06
N ASN A 162 23.49 -17.87 16.98
CA ASN A 162 23.33 -19.27 16.58
C ASN A 162 24.03 -20.28 17.51
N MET A 163 24.45 -19.86 18.71
CA MET A 163 25.06 -20.70 19.72
C MET A 163 24.23 -20.70 20.99
N LEU A 164 24.33 -21.79 21.74
CA LEU A 164 23.82 -21.95 23.11
C LEU A 164 25.00 -22.04 24.04
N ILE A 165 24.98 -21.28 25.12
CA ILE A 165 26.08 -21.11 26.05
C ILE A 165 25.58 -21.45 27.44
N HIS A 166 26.20 -22.42 28.11
CA HIS A 166 26.03 -22.63 29.54
C HIS A 166 26.90 -21.62 30.30
N VAL A 167 26.25 -20.61 30.87
CA VAL A 167 26.91 -19.42 31.42
C VAL A 167 27.96 -19.79 32.51
N PRO A 168 27.64 -20.68 33.50
CA PRO A 168 28.60 -20.99 34.53
C PRO A 168 29.87 -21.72 34.07
N SER A 169 29.79 -22.60 33.05
CA SER A 169 30.93 -23.39 32.59
C SER A 169 31.55 -22.96 31.28
N GLY A 170 30.89 -22.04 30.54
CA GLY A 170 31.34 -21.63 29.22
C GLY A 170 31.15 -22.67 28.10
N ARG A 171 30.55 -23.84 28.38
CA ARG A 171 30.26 -24.86 27.36
C ARG A 171 29.37 -24.30 26.29
N ARG A 172 29.54 -24.72 25.02
CA ARG A 172 28.82 -24.23 23.88
C ARG A 172 28.27 -25.38 23.02
N LEU A 173 27.06 -25.18 22.46
CA LEU A 173 26.47 -26.00 21.43
C LEU A 173 25.92 -25.10 20.33
N SER A 174 25.98 -25.54 19.10
CA SER A 174 25.32 -24.81 17.99
C SER A 174 23.80 -25.07 18.02
N PHE A 175 23.02 -24.20 17.42
CA PHE A 175 21.56 -24.42 17.25
C PHE A 175 21.27 -25.76 16.57
N GLY A 176 22.03 -26.09 15.51
CA GLY A 176 21.84 -27.32 14.75
C GLY A 176 22.13 -28.58 15.57
N ALA A 177 23.04 -28.51 16.57
CA ALA A 177 23.37 -29.67 17.40
C ALA A 177 22.21 -30.11 18.31
N VAL A 178 21.31 -29.21 18.68
CA VAL A 178 20.17 -29.48 19.56
C VAL A 178 18.82 -29.33 18.88
N ALA A 179 18.80 -28.90 17.64
CA ALA A 179 17.56 -28.62 16.92
C ALA A 179 16.65 -29.85 16.86
N ALA A 180 17.20 -31.08 16.67
CA ALA A 180 16.43 -32.34 16.69
C ALA A 180 15.72 -32.55 18.02
N LEU A 181 16.42 -32.38 19.12
CA LEU A 181 15.83 -32.52 20.44
C LEU A 181 14.82 -31.40 20.72
N ALA A 182 15.14 -30.14 20.34
CA ALA A 182 14.25 -29.01 20.53
C ALA A 182 12.86 -29.22 19.89
N ALA A 183 12.80 -29.84 18.70
CA ALA A 183 11.55 -30.14 18.01
C ALA A 183 10.66 -31.14 18.74
N THR A 184 11.22 -32.02 19.56
CA THR A 184 10.44 -33.00 20.34
C THR A 184 9.89 -32.39 21.63
N LEU A 185 10.39 -31.22 22.05
CA LEU A 185 9.93 -30.55 23.25
C LEU A 185 8.56 -29.88 23.03
N PRO A 186 7.74 -29.77 24.10
CA PRO A 186 6.50 -29.04 24.04
C PRO A 186 6.76 -27.56 23.80
N VAL A 187 5.91 -26.97 22.96
CA VAL A 187 5.94 -25.53 22.70
C VAL A 187 5.66 -24.77 24.01
N PRO A 188 6.47 -23.75 24.35
CA PRO A 188 6.24 -22.99 25.57
C PRO A 188 4.94 -22.19 25.48
N PRO A 189 4.13 -22.15 26.55
CA PRO A 189 2.96 -21.27 26.58
C PRO A 189 3.41 -19.80 26.55
N ARG A 190 2.56 -18.92 26.01
CA ARG A 190 2.87 -17.49 25.80
C ARG A 190 3.41 -16.81 27.07
N GLN A 191 2.86 -17.15 28.24
CA GLN A 191 3.27 -16.59 29.53
C GLN A 191 4.71 -16.96 29.92
N ALA A 192 5.27 -18.04 29.38
CA ALA A 192 6.64 -18.47 29.62
C ALA A 192 7.64 -17.81 28.66
N ILE A 193 7.17 -17.14 27.62
CA ILE A 193 8.02 -16.51 26.61
C ILE A 193 8.39 -15.10 27.09
N LYS A 194 9.69 -14.84 27.20
CA LYS A 194 10.23 -13.51 27.52
C LYS A 194 10.76 -12.85 26.25
N LEU A 195 10.18 -11.72 25.90
CA LEU A 195 10.65 -10.87 24.80
C LEU A 195 11.80 -9.98 25.28
N LYS A 196 12.69 -9.63 24.36
CA LYS A 196 13.72 -8.62 24.58
C LYS A 196 13.10 -7.24 24.80
N SER A 197 13.72 -6.45 25.67
CA SER A 197 13.46 -5.02 25.73
C SER A 197 14.13 -4.29 24.53
N PRO A 198 13.72 -3.07 24.17
CA PRO A 198 14.36 -2.31 23.09
C PRO A 198 15.88 -2.10 23.28
N ALA A 199 16.36 -2.02 24.52
CA ALA A 199 17.79 -1.90 24.82
C ALA A 199 18.60 -3.16 24.44
N GLN A 200 17.95 -4.31 24.35
CA GLN A 200 18.56 -5.60 24.01
C GLN A 200 18.55 -5.92 22.53
N PHE A 201 17.89 -5.08 21.70
CA PHE A 201 17.79 -5.30 20.26
C PHE A 201 19.15 -5.18 19.57
N ARG A 202 19.48 -6.20 18.80
CA ARG A 202 20.69 -6.28 17.98
C ARG A 202 20.46 -5.69 16.59
N TYR A 203 19.30 -5.96 16.00
CA TYR A 203 18.94 -5.63 14.62
C TYR A 203 17.75 -4.69 14.53
N ILE A 204 16.75 -4.90 15.36
CA ILE A 204 15.53 -4.09 15.39
C ILE A 204 15.86 -2.65 15.78
N GLY A 205 15.35 -1.69 15.02
CA GLY A 205 15.58 -0.25 15.25
C GLY A 205 16.97 0.25 14.86
N LYS A 206 17.78 -0.55 14.14
CA LYS A 206 19.14 -0.17 13.72
C LYS A 206 19.18 0.17 12.23
N ASP A 207 19.88 1.26 11.88
CA ASP A 207 20.04 1.75 10.51
C ASP A 207 20.95 0.89 9.61
N LYS A 208 21.55 -0.18 10.16
CA LYS A 208 22.62 -0.93 9.49
C LYS A 208 22.16 -2.11 8.66
N VAL A 209 20.84 -2.37 8.58
CA VAL A 209 20.32 -3.54 7.85
C VAL A 209 19.61 -3.07 6.59
N THR A 210 20.25 -3.31 5.46
CA THR A 210 19.67 -3.07 4.14
C THR A 210 18.66 -4.15 3.75
N GLY A 211 17.87 -3.92 2.68
CA GLY A 211 16.88 -4.89 2.21
C GLY A 211 17.49 -6.25 1.85
N VAL A 212 16.88 -7.33 2.33
CA VAL A 212 17.34 -8.72 2.09
C VAL A 212 17.39 -9.05 0.59
N ASP A 213 16.49 -8.49 -0.19
CA ASP A 213 16.37 -8.75 -1.62
C ASP A 213 17.24 -7.80 -2.48
N LEU A 214 17.83 -6.77 -1.87
CA LEU A 214 18.49 -5.68 -2.60
C LEU A 214 19.66 -6.15 -3.48
N PHE A 215 20.46 -7.10 -2.98
CA PHE A 215 21.58 -7.65 -3.76
C PHE A 215 21.09 -8.40 -5.00
N ASP A 216 20.06 -9.22 -4.86
CA ASP A 216 19.50 -9.99 -5.98
C ASP A 216 18.81 -9.06 -6.99
N ILE A 217 18.14 -8.01 -6.51
CA ILE A 217 17.53 -6.97 -7.36
C ILE A 217 18.60 -6.27 -8.19
N THR A 218 19.66 -5.77 -7.55
CA THR A 218 20.69 -4.95 -8.22
C THR A 218 21.63 -5.78 -9.10
N THR A 219 21.64 -7.10 -8.95
CA THR A 219 22.47 -8.02 -9.76
C THR A 219 21.66 -8.83 -10.78
N GLY A 220 20.36 -8.58 -10.91
CA GLY A 220 19.47 -9.28 -11.85
C GLY A 220 19.17 -10.74 -11.46
N ARG A 221 19.35 -11.12 -10.19
CA ARG A 221 19.03 -12.47 -9.66
C ARG A 221 17.63 -12.56 -9.07
N ALA A 222 17.03 -11.42 -8.76
CA ALA A 222 15.69 -11.37 -8.25
C ALA A 222 14.70 -11.95 -9.26
N GLN A 223 13.70 -12.70 -8.76
CA GLN A 223 12.70 -13.33 -9.60
C GLN A 223 11.34 -12.64 -9.40
N TYR A 224 10.92 -11.94 -10.42
CA TYR A 224 9.60 -11.34 -10.52
C TYR A 224 8.63 -12.24 -11.28
N GLY A 225 7.38 -11.86 -11.39
CA GLY A 225 6.37 -12.62 -12.15
C GLY A 225 6.76 -12.81 -13.62
N ILE A 226 7.35 -11.77 -14.21
CA ILE A 226 7.81 -11.80 -15.62
C ILE A 226 8.95 -12.80 -15.85
N ASP A 227 9.76 -13.08 -14.82
CA ASP A 227 10.95 -13.94 -14.94
C ASP A 227 10.65 -15.43 -14.83
N VAL A 228 9.43 -15.82 -14.47
CA VAL A 228 9.04 -17.23 -14.36
C VAL A 228 9.25 -17.95 -15.68
N ARG A 229 9.92 -19.12 -15.63
CA ARG A 229 10.17 -19.99 -16.79
C ARG A 229 9.69 -21.41 -16.49
N LYS A 230 9.07 -22.04 -17.46
CA LYS A 230 8.59 -23.43 -17.40
C LYS A 230 8.88 -24.09 -18.74
N ASP A 231 9.07 -25.41 -18.72
CA ASP A 231 9.20 -26.17 -19.95
C ASP A 231 7.88 -26.13 -20.74
N GLY A 232 7.96 -25.85 -22.03
CA GLY A 232 6.79 -25.72 -22.89
C GLY A 232 5.95 -24.46 -22.67
N LEU A 233 6.47 -23.45 -21.95
CA LEU A 233 5.80 -22.19 -21.68
C LEU A 233 5.36 -21.48 -22.96
N LEU A 234 4.09 -21.09 -22.99
CA LEU A 234 3.52 -20.17 -23.97
C LEU A 234 3.29 -18.79 -23.36
N TYR A 235 3.25 -17.81 -24.24
CA TYR A 235 3.00 -16.41 -23.89
C TYR A 235 1.67 -15.97 -24.47
N ALA A 236 0.89 -15.22 -23.71
CA ALA A 236 -0.37 -14.69 -24.18
C ALA A 236 -0.52 -13.21 -23.86
N VAL A 237 -1.13 -12.46 -24.77
CA VAL A 237 -1.65 -11.13 -24.55
C VAL A 237 -3.13 -11.12 -24.94
N VAL A 238 -3.90 -10.25 -24.30
CA VAL A 238 -5.35 -10.20 -24.45
C VAL A 238 -5.77 -8.85 -25.01
N ALA A 239 -6.60 -8.85 -26.06
CA ALA A 239 -7.33 -7.67 -26.48
C ALA A 239 -8.64 -7.63 -25.68
N ARG A 240 -8.82 -6.60 -24.86
CA ARG A 240 -9.94 -6.41 -23.92
C ARG A 240 -10.93 -5.39 -24.45
N PRO A 241 -12.23 -5.45 -24.04
CA PRO A 241 -13.18 -4.37 -24.34
C PRO A 241 -12.63 -3.03 -23.85
N PRO A 242 -12.58 -1.99 -24.71
CA PRO A 242 -11.97 -0.70 -24.36
C PRO A 242 -12.81 0.13 -23.39
N VAL A 243 -14.10 -0.19 -23.25
CA VAL A 243 -15.04 0.49 -22.35
C VAL A 243 -15.54 -0.53 -21.32
N LEU A 244 -15.66 -0.12 -20.06
CA LEU A 244 -16.21 -0.97 -19.02
C LEU A 244 -17.65 -1.39 -19.33
N GLY A 245 -17.90 -2.70 -19.32
CA GLY A 245 -19.21 -3.29 -19.69
C GLY A 245 -19.39 -3.48 -21.21
N GLY A 246 -18.38 -3.14 -21.99
CA GLY A 246 -18.34 -3.45 -23.42
C GLY A 246 -18.29 -4.93 -23.73
N ARG A 247 -18.69 -5.36 -24.92
CA ARG A 247 -18.77 -6.77 -25.33
C ARG A 247 -18.12 -7.01 -26.69
N LEU A 248 -17.54 -8.21 -26.84
CA LEU A 248 -17.08 -8.69 -28.13
C LEU A 248 -18.29 -9.01 -29.02
N ILE A 249 -18.40 -8.36 -30.18
CA ILE A 249 -19.38 -8.72 -31.21
C ILE A 249 -18.80 -9.80 -32.09
N ARG A 250 -17.65 -9.54 -32.71
CA ARG A 250 -16.95 -10.48 -33.58
C ARG A 250 -15.48 -10.11 -33.72
N TYR A 251 -14.67 -11.06 -34.14
CA TYR A 251 -13.28 -10.78 -34.53
C TYR A 251 -12.87 -11.62 -35.73
N ASP A 252 -11.90 -11.12 -36.49
CA ASP A 252 -11.13 -11.88 -37.46
C ASP A 252 -9.67 -12.00 -36.96
N GLY A 253 -9.27 -13.22 -36.68
CA GLY A 253 -7.92 -13.57 -36.23
C GLY A 253 -7.06 -14.21 -37.32
N SER A 254 -7.52 -14.27 -38.58
CA SER A 254 -6.84 -14.99 -39.65
C SER A 254 -5.42 -14.47 -39.92
N GLN A 255 -5.25 -13.17 -39.94
CA GLN A 255 -3.93 -12.55 -40.09
C GLN A 255 -3.03 -12.85 -38.87
N ALA A 256 -3.57 -12.72 -37.67
CA ALA A 256 -2.84 -13.02 -36.45
C ALA A 256 -2.37 -14.49 -36.39
N GLN A 257 -3.26 -15.43 -36.76
CA GLN A 257 -2.95 -16.86 -36.75
C GLN A 257 -1.82 -17.25 -37.72
N ASN A 258 -1.62 -16.51 -38.80
CA ASN A 258 -0.62 -16.77 -39.82
C ASN A 258 0.76 -16.15 -39.48
N LEU A 259 0.88 -15.36 -38.41
CA LEU A 259 2.15 -14.76 -38.01
C LEU A 259 3.11 -15.80 -37.41
N PRO A 260 4.39 -15.75 -37.75
CA PRO A 260 5.39 -16.66 -37.19
C PRO A 260 5.42 -16.62 -35.66
N GLY A 261 5.35 -17.80 -35.04
CA GLY A 261 5.36 -17.97 -33.60
C GLY A 261 4.01 -17.83 -32.91
N VAL A 262 2.95 -17.41 -33.59
CA VAL A 262 1.59 -17.48 -33.06
C VAL A 262 1.13 -18.94 -33.08
N VAL A 263 0.60 -19.41 -31.95
CA VAL A 263 0.13 -20.78 -31.77
C VAL A 263 -1.39 -20.87 -31.91
N ARG A 264 -2.11 -19.91 -31.30
CA ARG A 264 -3.58 -19.92 -31.31
C ARG A 264 -4.15 -18.54 -31.00
N VAL A 265 -5.27 -18.22 -31.65
CA VAL A 265 -6.16 -17.10 -31.27
C VAL A 265 -7.44 -17.72 -30.68
N LEU A 266 -7.89 -17.21 -29.55
CA LEU A 266 -9.07 -17.74 -28.85
C LEU A 266 -9.81 -16.62 -28.07
N THR A 267 -11.09 -16.85 -27.78
CA THR A 267 -11.88 -15.96 -26.94
C THR A 267 -11.78 -16.34 -25.47
N ILE A 268 -11.71 -15.35 -24.61
CA ILE A 268 -11.94 -15.49 -23.17
C ILE A 268 -13.35 -15.04 -22.88
N ALA A 269 -14.11 -15.87 -22.18
CA ALA A 269 -15.48 -15.56 -21.81
C ALA A 269 -15.54 -14.27 -20.97
N GLN A 270 -16.56 -13.45 -21.24
CA GLN A 270 -16.83 -12.29 -20.41
C GLN A 270 -17.42 -12.70 -19.07
N PRO A 271 -17.13 -11.97 -17.99
CA PRO A 271 -17.73 -12.23 -16.70
C PRO A 271 -19.23 -11.98 -16.74
N LYS A 272 -19.96 -12.56 -15.80
CA LYS A 272 -21.38 -12.24 -15.61
C LYS A 272 -21.50 -10.75 -15.24
N PRO A 273 -22.55 -10.06 -15.71
CA PRO A 273 -22.78 -8.66 -15.32
C PRO A 273 -22.82 -8.50 -13.80
N GLY A 274 -22.25 -7.40 -13.28
CA GLY A 274 -22.36 -7.02 -11.86
C GLY A 274 -21.10 -7.17 -11.02
N TYR A 275 -19.98 -7.68 -11.58
CA TYR A 275 -18.72 -7.84 -10.82
C TYR A 275 -17.49 -7.36 -11.61
N PRO A 276 -17.22 -6.04 -11.63
CA PRO A 276 -16.08 -5.46 -12.37
C PRO A 276 -14.69 -5.92 -11.91
N ILE A 277 -14.59 -6.55 -10.72
CA ILE A 277 -13.34 -7.10 -10.19
C ILE A 277 -12.81 -8.29 -11.00
N GLN A 278 -13.64 -8.92 -11.83
CA GLN A 278 -13.25 -10.08 -12.61
C GLN A 278 -12.48 -9.70 -13.88
N ALA A 279 -11.86 -10.69 -14.52
CA ALA A 279 -11.30 -10.55 -15.86
C ALA A 279 -12.40 -10.08 -16.83
N THR A 280 -12.07 -9.08 -17.67
CA THR A 280 -13.07 -8.47 -18.57
C THR A 280 -13.44 -9.32 -19.78
N GLY A 281 -12.74 -10.43 -20.01
CA GLY A 281 -12.87 -11.24 -21.23
C GLY A 281 -12.17 -10.59 -22.41
N GLY A 282 -12.41 -11.13 -23.62
CA GLY A 282 -11.84 -10.58 -24.85
C GLY A 282 -11.26 -11.63 -25.78
N VAL A 283 -10.26 -11.27 -26.57
CA VAL A 283 -9.56 -12.13 -27.55
C VAL A 283 -8.09 -12.28 -27.14
N ALA A 284 -7.68 -13.51 -26.84
CA ALA A 284 -6.29 -13.82 -26.49
C ALA A 284 -5.51 -14.31 -27.72
N VAL A 285 -4.29 -13.84 -27.86
CA VAL A 285 -3.33 -14.38 -28.81
C VAL A 285 -2.24 -15.10 -28.02
N VAL A 286 -2.11 -16.40 -28.26
CA VAL A 286 -1.13 -17.28 -27.62
C VAL A 286 -0.01 -17.59 -28.59
N ALA A 287 1.24 -17.41 -28.15
CA ALA A 287 2.42 -17.54 -29.01
C ALA A 287 3.61 -18.17 -28.27
N GLN A 288 4.66 -18.49 -29.01
CA GLN A 288 5.92 -19.07 -28.50
C GLN A 288 6.77 -18.06 -27.73
N ASN A 289 6.56 -16.76 -27.95
CA ASN A 289 7.23 -15.67 -27.23
C ASN A 289 6.32 -14.44 -27.16
N SER A 290 6.68 -13.50 -26.28
CA SER A 290 5.89 -12.30 -26.03
C SER A 290 5.74 -11.39 -27.26
N TRP A 291 6.81 -11.26 -28.06
CA TRP A 291 6.78 -10.42 -29.27
C TRP A 291 5.76 -10.93 -30.30
N ALA A 292 5.77 -12.25 -30.58
CA ALA A 292 4.81 -12.86 -31.49
C ALA A 292 3.36 -12.71 -30.97
N ALA A 293 3.14 -12.82 -29.66
CA ALA A 293 1.83 -12.61 -29.06
C ALA A 293 1.36 -11.15 -29.24
N ILE A 294 2.22 -10.16 -29.00
CA ILE A 294 1.93 -8.73 -29.17
C ILE A 294 1.63 -8.43 -30.63
N LYS A 295 2.48 -8.86 -31.57
CA LYS A 295 2.25 -8.65 -33.01
C LYS A 295 1.00 -9.35 -33.51
N GLY A 296 0.69 -10.53 -32.98
CA GLY A 296 -0.56 -11.21 -33.26
C GLY A 296 -1.79 -10.43 -32.80
N ARG A 297 -1.74 -9.82 -31.60
CA ARG A 297 -2.82 -8.97 -31.10
C ARG A 297 -3.03 -7.71 -31.97
N GLU A 298 -1.95 -7.08 -32.40
CA GLU A 298 -2.01 -5.92 -33.30
C GLU A 298 -2.65 -6.27 -34.66
N ALA A 299 -2.54 -7.50 -35.13
CA ALA A 299 -3.10 -7.98 -36.39
C ALA A 299 -4.57 -8.42 -36.28
N LEU A 300 -5.17 -8.41 -35.10
CA LEU A 300 -6.59 -8.75 -34.90
C LEU A 300 -7.48 -7.62 -35.44
N GLN A 301 -8.55 -8.02 -36.13
CA GLN A 301 -9.65 -7.11 -36.46
C GLN A 301 -10.81 -7.43 -35.53
N ILE A 302 -11.13 -6.49 -34.64
CA ILE A 302 -12.13 -6.75 -33.57
C ILE A 302 -13.21 -5.67 -33.62
N GLU A 303 -14.45 -6.10 -33.53
CA GLU A 303 -15.61 -5.26 -33.37
C GLU A 303 -16.18 -5.38 -31.96
N TRP A 304 -16.23 -4.26 -31.26
CA TRP A 304 -16.73 -4.15 -29.89
C TRP A 304 -18.07 -3.43 -29.83
N GLU A 305 -18.95 -3.84 -28.93
CA GLU A 305 -20.05 -3.03 -28.44
C GLU A 305 -19.56 -2.34 -27.14
N ASP A 306 -19.58 -1.02 -27.11
CA ASP A 306 -19.00 -0.24 -25.99
C ASP A 306 -19.86 -0.25 -24.72
N GLY A 307 -21.16 -0.60 -24.81
CA GLY A 307 -22.03 -0.76 -23.64
C GLY A 307 -22.43 0.55 -22.94
N PRO A 308 -22.94 0.49 -21.71
CA PRO A 308 -23.60 1.63 -21.06
C PRO A 308 -22.64 2.76 -20.69
N ASN A 309 -21.36 2.51 -20.53
CA ASN A 309 -20.36 3.50 -20.12
C ASN A 309 -19.71 4.24 -21.31
N GLN A 310 -20.16 4.01 -22.54
CA GLN A 310 -19.64 4.69 -23.74
C GLN A 310 -19.79 6.22 -23.70
N SER A 311 -20.71 6.75 -22.90
CA SER A 311 -20.92 8.18 -22.76
C SER A 311 -20.05 8.83 -21.69
N TYR A 312 -19.21 8.05 -20.99
CA TYR A 312 -18.36 8.59 -19.95
C TYR A 312 -17.30 9.53 -20.54
N ASP A 313 -17.26 10.76 -20.00
CA ASP A 313 -16.38 11.85 -20.40
C ASP A 313 -15.96 12.61 -19.15
N SER A 314 -14.65 12.74 -18.91
CA SER A 314 -14.10 13.27 -17.66
C SER A 314 -14.49 14.72 -17.41
N GLU A 315 -14.52 15.58 -18.43
CA GLU A 315 -14.92 17.00 -18.26
C GLU A 315 -16.39 17.11 -17.87
N ARG A 316 -17.26 16.38 -18.57
CA ARG A 316 -18.68 16.34 -18.25
C ARG A 316 -18.95 15.75 -16.87
N TYR A 317 -18.21 14.72 -16.50
CA TYR A 317 -18.36 14.09 -15.20
C TYR A 317 -17.88 15.00 -14.07
N ARG A 318 -16.82 15.76 -14.29
CA ARG A 318 -16.37 16.79 -13.36
C ARG A 318 -17.46 17.81 -13.05
N GLU A 319 -18.21 18.27 -14.08
CA GLU A 319 -19.35 19.16 -13.87
C GLU A 319 -20.51 18.47 -13.13
N THR A 320 -20.71 17.17 -13.36
CA THR A 320 -21.67 16.36 -12.61
C THR A 320 -21.32 16.30 -11.12
N LEU A 321 -20.06 16.03 -10.80
CA LEU A 321 -19.59 16.02 -9.41
C LEU A 321 -19.68 17.42 -8.76
N ARG A 322 -19.33 18.48 -9.50
CA ARG A 322 -19.49 19.86 -9.03
C ARG A 322 -20.95 20.18 -8.70
N ALA A 323 -21.88 19.79 -9.56
CA ALA A 323 -23.30 19.95 -9.31
C ALA A 323 -23.80 19.12 -8.12
N ALA A 324 -23.17 17.97 -7.86
CA ALA A 324 -23.50 17.14 -6.70
C ALA A 324 -23.07 17.80 -5.38
N VAL A 325 -21.81 18.27 -5.27
CA VAL A 325 -21.31 18.92 -4.05
C VAL A 325 -21.91 20.30 -3.80
N SER A 326 -22.53 20.93 -4.79
CA SER A 326 -23.26 22.20 -4.62
C SER A 326 -24.60 22.07 -3.86
N LYS A 327 -25.09 20.83 -3.67
CA LYS A 327 -26.36 20.51 -3.01
C LYS A 327 -26.11 19.65 -1.78
N PRO A 328 -27.05 19.66 -0.81
CA PRO A 328 -26.97 18.72 0.33
C PRO A 328 -26.87 17.27 -0.16
N GLY A 329 -25.95 16.52 0.45
CA GLY A 329 -25.74 15.10 0.20
C GLY A 329 -26.28 14.23 1.34
N LYS A 330 -25.97 12.94 1.29
CA LYS A 330 -26.23 12.03 2.40
C LYS A 330 -25.43 12.49 3.62
N LEU A 331 -26.12 12.75 4.74
CA LEU A 331 -25.47 13.10 5.99
C LEU A 331 -24.62 11.92 6.49
N VAL A 332 -23.35 12.17 6.76
CA VAL A 332 -22.39 11.21 7.34
C VAL A 332 -22.24 11.46 8.84
N HIS A 333 -21.92 12.71 9.21
CA HIS A 333 -21.73 13.11 10.60
C HIS A 333 -22.07 14.60 10.78
N ALA A 334 -22.54 14.97 11.97
CA ALA A 334 -22.74 16.36 12.33
C ALA A 334 -22.54 16.57 13.83
N THR A 335 -21.93 17.70 14.18
CA THR A 335 -21.84 18.23 15.55
C THR A 335 -22.21 19.71 15.52
N GLY A 336 -22.89 20.19 16.56
CA GLY A 336 -23.37 21.58 16.60
C GLY A 336 -24.33 21.93 15.44
N ASP A 337 -24.57 23.21 15.23
CA ASP A 337 -25.37 23.75 14.13
C ASP A 337 -24.53 24.56 13.17
N VAL A 338 -24.18 23.93 12.05
CA VAL A 338 -23.31 24.52 11.02
C VAL A 338 -24.03 25.65 10.29
N ASP A 339 -25.33 25.54 10.05
CA ASP A 339 -26.07 26.57 9.30
C ASP A 339 -26.16 27.86 10.09
N VAL A 340 -26.36 27.76 11.42
CA VAL A 340 -26.32 28.92 12.32
C VAL A 340 -24.88 29.48 12.37
N ALA A 341 -23.88 28.64 12.54
CA ALA A 341 -22.48 29.05 12.61
C ALA A 341 -21.99 29.79 11.35
N LEU A 342 -22.42 29.34 10.17
CA LEU A 342 -22.11 30.01 8.89
C LEU A 342 -22.87 31.34 8.75
N LYS A 343 -24.14 31.38 9.15
CA LYS A 343 -24.97 32.59 9.08
C LYS A 343 -24.48 33.71 10.01
N GLU A 344 -24.00 33.34 11.19
CA GLU A 344 -23.48 34.27 12.20
C GLU A 344 -22.00 34.62 12.05
N ALA A 345 -21.32 34.00 11.09
CA ALA A 345 -19.91 34.25 10.84
C ALA A 345 -19.63 35.70 10.43
N ALA A 346 -18.53 36.28 10.90
CA ALA A 346 -18.05 37.57 10.44
C ALA A 346 -17.54 37.53 9.00
N GLN A 347 -17.06 36.38 8.57
CA GLN A 347 -16.61 36.10 7.20
C GLN A 347 -16.85 34.62 6.87
N THR A 348 -17.30 34.32 5.65
CA THR A 348 -17.39 32.97 5.12
C THR A 348 -16.34 32.75 4.05
N VAL A 349 -15.67 31.60 4.11
CA VAL A 349 -14.70 31.15 3.09
C VAL A 349 -15.22 29.85 2.50
N GLU A 350 -15.16 29.74 1.17
CA GLU A 350 -15.62 28.58 0.44
C GLU A 350 -14.61 28.21 -0.65
N ALA A 351 -14.39 26.90 -0.86
CA ALA A 351 -13.55 26.40 -1.96
C ALA A 351 -13.99 25.01 -2.43
N GLU A 352 -13.72 24.75 -3.72
CA GLU A 352 -13.91 23.45 -4.37
C GLU A 352 -12.56 22.92 -4.85
N TYR A 353 -12.31 21.62 -4.66
CA TYR A 353 -11.07 20.95 -5.05
C TYR A 353 -11.38 19.74 -5.93
N TYR A 354 -10.61 19.56 -6.98
CA TYR A 354 -10.79 18.46 -7.94
C TYR A 354 -9.53 17.63 -8.07
N LEU A 355 -9.71 16.31 -8.01
CA LEU A 355 -8.68 15.30 -8.28
C LEU A 355 -9.16 14.40 -9.43
N PRO A 356 -8.40 14.21 -10.54
CA PRO A 356 -8.74 13.27 -11.60
C PRO A 356 -8.48 11.84 -11.21
N HIS A 357 -8.88 10.87 -12.05
CA HIS A 357 -8.43 9.49 -11.92
C HIS A 357 -6.90 9.39 -12.05
N LEU A 358 -6.30 8.42 -11.33
CA LEU A 358 -4.87 8.11 -11.42
C LEU A 358 -4.68 6.62 -11.70
N ALA A 359 -3.66 6.28 -12.49
CA ALA A 359 -3.26 4.90 -12.73
C ALA A 359 -2.12 4.47 -11.80
N HIS A 360 -2.09 3.19 -11.42
CA HIS A 360 -1.04 2.61 -10.58
C HIS A 360 0.31 2.57 -11.29
N ALA A 361 0.32 2.22 -12.58
CA ALA A 361 1.49 2.20 -13.45
C ALA A 361 2.74 1.57 -12.81
N SER A 362 2.57 0.43 -12.12
CA SER A 362 3.68 -0.32 -11.50
C SER A 362 4.76 -0.63 -12.52
N MET A 363 6.05 -0.57 -12.14
CA MET A 363 7.16 -0.83 -13.08
C MET A 363 7.08 -2.20 -13.73
N GLU A 364 6.67 -3.24 -13.00
CA GLU A 364 6.24 -4.52 -13.56
C GLU A 364 4.74 -4.48 -13.79
N PRO A 365 4.24 -4.45 -15.04
CA PRO A 365 2.82 -4.61 -15.33
C PRO A 365 2.28 -5.95 -14.79
N PRO A 366 0.95 -6.10 -14.63
CA PRO A 366 0.35 -7.37 -14.22
C PRO A 366 0.82 -8.54 -15.09
N VAL A 367 1.30 -9.60 -14.44
CA VAL A 367 1.79 -10.79 -15.12
C VAL A 367 1.56 -12.03 -14.25
N ALA A 368 1.08 -13.12 -14.86
CA ALA A 368 0.92 -14.40 -14.20
C ALA A 368 1.28 -15.54 -15.14
N THR A 369 1.85 -16.61 -14.59
CA THR A 369 2.06 -17.89 -15.29
C THR A 369 1.20 -18.94 -14.62
N VAL A 370 0.34 -19.60 -15.38
CA VAL A 370 -0.57 -20.64 -14.85
C VAL A 370 -0.47 -21.90 -15.72
N GLN A 371 -0.51 -23.05 -15.05
CA GLN A 371 -0.68 -24.36 -15.66
C GLN A 371 -1.84 -25.07 -15.01
N PHE A 372 -2.90 -25.33 -15.79
CA PHE A 372 -4.08 -26.10 -15.34
C PHE A 372 -4.16 -27.40 -16.10
N ALA A 373 -3.79 -28.50 -15.47
CA ALA A 373 -3.76 -29.83 -16.08
C ALA A 373 -4.29 -30.89 -15.11
N ASN A 374 -5.04 -31.85 -15.61
CA ASN A 374 -5.56 -33.00 -14.83
C ASN A 374 -6.35 -32.56 -13.57
N GLY A 375 -7.12 -31.49 -13.66
CA GLY A 375 -7.88 -30.93 -12.53
C GLY A 375 -7.07 -30.30 -11.43
N GLN A 376 -5.77 -30.08 -11.63
CA GLN A 376 -4.86 -29.39 -10.71
C GLN A 376 -4.33 -28.11 -11.36
N CYS A 377 -4.18 -27.07 -10.56
CA CYS A 377 -3.71 -25.78 -11.01
C CYS A 377 -2.43 -25.40 -10.27
N GLU A 378 -1.38 -25.03 -11.02
CA GLU A 378 -0.16 -24.43 -10.47
C GLU A 378 0.02 -23.03 -11.06
N ALA A 379 0.08 -22.00 -10.20
CA ALA A 379 0.15 -20.61 -10.58
C ALA A 379 1.36 -19.91 -9.97
N TRP A 380 1.99 -19.02 -10.72
CA TRP A 380 3.05 -18.10 -10.28
C TRP A 380 2.60 -16.68 -10.59
N ALA A 381 2.45 -15.85 -9.59
CA ALA A 381 1.92 -14.50 -9.78
C ALA A 381 2.53 -13.48 -8.81
N CYS A 382 2.62 -12.24 -9.29
CA CYS A 382 3.02 -11.07 -8.50
C CYS A 382 1.76 -10.43 -7.89
N VAL A 383 1.19 -11.03 -6.85
CA VAL A 383 -0.09 -10.61 -6.22
C VAL A 383 0.11 -10.14 -4.79
N GLN A 384 -0.72 -9.17 -4.36
CA GLN A 384 -0.77 -8.65 -2.99
C GLN A 384 -1.68 -9.50 -2.10
N ASP A 385 -2.78 -10.05 -2.65
CA ASP A 385 -3.70 -10.99 -1.99
C ASP A 385 -3.59 -12.39 -2.65
N PRO A 386 -2.68 -13.25 -2.18
CA PRO A 386 -2.51 -14.59 -2.75
C PRO A 386 -3.72 -15.49 -2.56
N GLN A 387 -4.45 -15.36 -1.43
CA GLN A 387 -5.63 -16.18 -1.19
C GLN A 387 -6.78 -15.76 -2.08
N GLY A 388 -7.02 -14.45 -2.22
CA GLY A 388 -8.03 -13.95 -3.15
C GLY A 388 -7.73 -14.34 -4.60
N ALA A 389 -6.47 -14.33 -5.00
CA ALA A 389 -6.05 -14.80 -6.33
C ALA A 389 -6.26 -16.31 -6.50
N ARG A 390 -5.97 -17.11 -5.48
CA ARG A 390 -6.20 -18.57 -5.44
C ARG A 390 -7.69 -18.90 -5.58
N ASP A 391 -8.54 -18.20 -4.83
CA ASP A 391 -9.98 -18.41 -4.81
C ASP A 391 -10.63 -17.97 -6.14
N ALA A 392 -10.24 -16.81 -6.68
CA ALA A 392 -10.71 -16.33 -7.96
C ALA A 392 -10.34 -17.27 -9.11
N LEU A 393 -9.10 -17.78 -9.10
CA LEU A 393 -8.63 -18.74 -10.11
C LEU A 393 -9.37 -20.06 -9.99
N ALA A 394 -9.57 -20.59 -8.79
CA ALA A 394 -10.33 -21.82 -8.55
C ALA A 394 -11.78 -21.69 -9.05
N SER A 395 -12.43 -20.59 -8.69
CA SER A 395 -13.80 -20.29 -9.12
C SER A 395 -13.93 -20.21 -10.64
N ALA A 396 -12.99 -19.53 -11.30
CA ALA A 396 -13.00 -19.38 -12.76
C ALA A 396 -12.76 -20.72 -13.50
N LEU A 397 -11.95 -21.61 -12.92
CA LEU A 397 -11.66 -22.94 -13.49
C LEU A 397 -12.67 -24.01 -13.10
N GLY A 398 -13.62 -23.71 -12.19
CA GLY A 398 -14.62 -24.68 -11.71
C GLY A 398 -14.05 -25.78 -10.82
N ILE A 399 -13.00 -25.48 -10.05
CA ILE A 399 -12.33 -26.40 -9.12
C ILE A 399 -12.33 -25.84 -7.69
N SER A 400 -11.94 -26.65 -6.71
CA SER A 400 -11.77 -26.16 -5.33
C SER A 400 -10.43 -25.42 -5.15
N SER A 401 -10.37 -24.48 -4.20
CA SER A 401 -9.13 -23.75 -3.88
C SER A 401 -7.98 -24.69 -3.47
N ASP A 402 -8.27 -25.85 -2.89
CA ASP A 402 -7.25 -26.85 -2.53
C ASP A 402 -6.55 -27.48 -3.74
N GLN A 403 -7.18 -27.44 -4.91
CA GLN A 403 -6.59 -27.89 -6.17
C GLN A 403 -5.71 -26.81 -6.82
N VAL A 404 -5.61 -25.62 -6.23
CA VAL A 404 -4.77 -24.53 -6.72
C VAL A 404 -3.56 -24.34 -5.81
N ARG A 405 -2.37 -24.47 -6.38
CA ARG A 405 -1.11 -24.10 -5.72
C ARG A 405 -0.64 -22.76 -6.23
N MET A 406 -0.66 -21.76 -5.36
CA MET A 406 -0.27 -20.39 -5.69
C MET A 406 1.15 -20.07 -5.20
N HIS A 407 2.05 -19.84 -6.13
CA HIS A 407 3.41 -19.39 -5.87
C HIS A 407 3.50 -17.87 -6.00
N VAL A 408 3.87 -17.20 -4.94
CA VAL A 408 4.02 -15.74 -4.94
C VAL A 408 5.44 -15.37 -5.33
N THR A 409 5.60 -14.51 -6.34
CA THR A 409 6.88 -13.95 -6.76
C THR A 409 7.14 -12.61 -6.07
N LEU A 410 8.33 -12.02 -6.23
CA LEU A 410 8.51 -10.60 -5.94
C LEU A 410 7.60 -9.78 -6.87
N LEU A 411 7.13 -8.64 -6.38
CA LEU A 411 6.33 -7.70 -7.16
C LEU A 411 7.20 -6.50 -7.55
N GLY A 412 7.26 -6.18 -8.83
CA GLY A 412 7.89 -4.95 -9.32
C GLY A 412 6.98 -3.72 -9.11
N GLY A 413 6.60 -3.48 -7.85
CA GLY A 413 5.56 -2.54 -7.46
C GLY A 413 4.17 -3.17 -7.41
N GLY A 414 3.26 -2.53 -6.71
CA GLY A 414 1.87 -2.98 -6.59
C GLY A 414 0.93 -1.79 -6.39
N PHE A 415 1.14 -1.03 -5.33
CA PHE A 415 0.41 0.20 -4.98
C PHE A 415 -1.10 0.01 -4.80
N GLY A 416 -1.56 -1.25 -4.67
CA GLY A 416 -2.97 -1.64 -4.61
C GLY A 416 -3.46 -2.40 -5.86
N ARG A 417 -2.89 -2.16 -7.05
CA ARG A 417 -3.30 -2.80 -8.31
C ARG A 417 -3.28 -4.32 -8.24
N LYS A 418 -2.24 -4.88 -7.64
CA LYS A 418 -2.00 -6.32 -7.62
C LYS A 418 -2.76 -7.05 -6.50
N SER A 419 -3.66 -6.37 -5.80
CA SER A 419 -4.72 -7.01 -4.99
C SER A 419 -5.83 -7.59 -5.88
N GLN A 420 -5.97 -7.10 -7.13
CA GLN A 420 -6.95 -7.58 -8.08
C GLN A 420 -6.35 -8.68 -8.96
N PRO A 421 -6.92 -9.91 -8.95
CA PRO A 421 -6.33 -11.08 -9.61
C PRO A 421 -6.80 -11.32 -11.05
N ASP A 422 -7.38 -10.33 -11.72
CA ASP A 422 -7.93 -10.45 -13.07
C ASP A 422 -6.95 -11.07 -14.08
N PHE A 423 -5.68 -10.65 -14.05
CA PHE A 423 -4.62 -11.18 -14.91
C PHE A 423 -4.23 -12.64 -14.59
N VAL A 424 -4.41 -13.08 -13.33
CA VAL A 424 -4.19 -14.46 -12.92
C VAL A 424 -5.30 -15.37 -13.47
N VAL A 425 -6.54 -14.90 -13.40
CA VAL A 425 -7.71 -15.59 -13.94
C VAL A 425 -7.59 -15.75 -15.46
N GLU A 426 -7.20 -14.69 -16.18
CA GLU A 426 -6.93 -14.76 -17.62
C GLU A 426 -5.94 -15.89 -17.96
N ALA A 427 -4.82 -15.96 -17.24
CA ALA A 427 -3.79 -16.98 -17.47
C ALA A 427 -4.33 -18.40 -17.24
N GLY A 428 -5.18 -18.60 -16.23
CA GLY A 428 -5.82 -19.87 -15.95
C GLY A 428 -6.78 -20.31 -17.06
N LEU A 429 -7.67 -19.43 -17.47
CA LEU A 429 -8.64 -19.71 -18.53
C LEU A 429 -7.93 -20.03 -19.86
N ILE A 430 -6.86 -19.31 -20.19
CA ILE A 430 -6.09 -19.58 -21.40
C ILE A 430 -5.34 -20.90 -21.28
N SER A 431 -4.74 -21.24 -20.13
CA SER A 431 -4.08 -22.54 -19.92
C SER A 431 -5.06 -23.69 -20.09
N GLN A 432 -6.28 -23.56 -19.55
CA GLN A 432 -7.37 -24.53 -19.73
C GLN A 432 -7.69 -24.72 -21.23
N ALA A 433 -7.90 -23.62 -21.96
CA ALA A 433 -8.19 -23.64 -23.40
C ALA A 433 -7.02 -24.18 -24.24
N MET A 434 -5.79 -24.13 -23.73
CA MET A 434 -4.58 -24.68 -24.37
C MET A 434 -4.27 -26.12 -23.98
N GLY A 435 -5.24 -26.85 -23.39
CA GLY A 435 -5.11 -28.26 -23.02
C GLY A 435 -4.14 -28.49 -21.86
N GLY A 436 -4.01 -27.54 -20.95
CA GLY A 436 -3.18 -27.64 -19.74
C GLY A 436 -1.71 -27.27 -19.94
N ARG A 437 -1.35 -26.67 -21.07
CA ARG A 437 0.00 -26.12 -21.26
C ARG A 437 0.22 -24.94 -20.34
N PRO A 438 1.45 -24.74 -19.81
CA PRO A 438 1.77 -23.55 -19.05
C PRO A 438 1.66 -22.30 -19.93
N VAL A 439 0.93 -21.30 -19.47
CA VAL A 439 0.71 -20.03 -20.17
C VAL A 439 1.09 -18.87 -19.24
N LYS A 440 1.90 -17.95 -19.78
CA LYS A 440 2.17 -16.65 -19.18
C LYS A 440 1.31 -15.59 -19.86
N VAL A 441 0.39 -14.99 -19.12
CA VAL A 441 -0.31 -13.78 -19.55
C VAL A 441 0.55 -12.58 -19.16
N LEU A 442 0.83 -11.74 -20.15
CA LEU A 442 1.60 -10.52 -20.00
C LEU A 442 0.71 -9.34 -20.37
N TRP A 443 0.48 -8.43 -19.44
CA TRP A 443 -0.09 -7.13 -19.75
C TRP A 443 1.01 -6.22 -20.29
N THR A 444 0.77 -5.54 -21.40
CA THR A 444 1.65 -4.45 -21.85
C THR A 444 1.41 -3.22 -20.98
N ARG A 445 2.22 -2.17 -21.13
CA ARG A 445 1.97 -0.93 -20.40
C ARG A 445 0.64 -0.29 -20.80
N GLU A 446 0.27 -0.41 -22.05
CA GLU A 446 -1.01 0.06 -22.57
C GLU A 446 -2.18 -0.73 -21.94
N ASP A 447 -2.02 -2.02 -21.71
CA ASP A 447 -3.01 -2.82 -21.00
C ASP A 447 -3.12 -2.39 -19.53
N ASP A 448 -1.99 -2.19 -18.87
CA ASP A 448 -1.90 -1.82 -17.46
C ASP A 448 -2.55 -0.46 -17.18
N ILE A 449 -2.23 0.55 -17.99
CA ILE A 449 -2.83 1.89 -17.84
C ILE A 449 -4.26 1.93 -18.37
N GLY A 450 -4.52 1.31 -19.53
CA GLY A 450 -5.83 1.38 -20.18
C GLY A 450 -6.95 0.57 -19.52
N HIS A 451 -6.58 -0.43 -18.69
CA HIS A 451 -7.53 -1.33 -18.01
C HIS A 451 -7.25 -1.44 -16.52
N ASP A 452 -6.77 -0.37 -15.90
CA ASP A 452 -6.48 -0.32 -14.48
C ASP A 452 -7.75 -0.35 -13.61
N PHE A 453 -7.56 -0.53 -12.31
CA PHE A 453 -8.52 -0.17 -11.27
C PHE A 453 -8.08 1.19 -10.71
N TYR A 454 -8.54 2.25 -11.33
CA TYR A 454 -8.02 3.60 -11.10
C TYR A 454 -8.27 4.09 -9.67
N HIS A 455 -7.41 4.99 -9.20
CA HIS A 455 -7.81 5.87 -8.09
C HIS A 455 -9.06 6.65 -8.48
N THR A 456 -9.96 6.83 -7.54
CA THR A 456 -11.23 7.51 -7.80
C THR A 456 -11.01 8.98 -8.20
N VAL A 457 -11.83 9.47 -9.12
CA VAL A 457 -11.99 10.91 -9.35
C VAL A 457 -12.79 11.50 -8.21
N SER A 458 -12.47 12.70 -7.72
CA SER A 458 -13.24 13.33 -6.66
C SER A 458 -13.46 14.83 -6.85
N MET A 459 -14.53 15.32 -6.24
CA MET A 459 -14.82 16.73 -6.05
C MET A 459 -15.13 16.98 -4.59
N GLU A 460 -14.37 17.87 -3.99
CA GLU A 460 -14.48 18.26 -2.60
C GLU A 460 -14.97 19.70 -2.50
N ARG A 461 -15.96 20.00 -1.65
CA ARG A 461 -16.41 21.35 -1.33
C ARG A 461 -16.37 21.57 0.16
N LEU A 462 -15.64 22.61 0.57
CA LEU A 462 -15.55 23.04 1.95
C LEU A 462 -16.05 24.47 2.09
N GLU A 463 -16.81 24.75 3.14
CA GLU A 463 -17.29 26.07 3.50
C GLU A 463 -17.14 26.25 5.01
N ALA A 464 -16.49 27.35 5.44
CA ALA A 464 -16.26 27.63 6.84
C ALA A 464 -16.62 29.06 7.21
N GLY A 465 -17.24 29.22 8.38
CA GLY A 465 -17.48 30.49 9.04
C GLY A 465 -16.30 30.88 9.91
N LEU A 466 -15.87 32.15 9.83
CA LEU A 466 -14.85 32.73 10.69
C LEU A 466 -15.47 33.80 11.62
N ASP A 467 -15.05 33.82 12.88
CA ASP A 467 -15.39 34.91 13.81
C ASP A 467 -14.55 36.18 13.51
N ALA A 468 -14.82 37.28 14.20
CA ALA A 468 -14.09 38.53 14.05
C ALA A 468 -12.58 38.44 14.37
N LYS A 469 -12.12 37.34 14.97
CA LYS A 469 -10.70 37.03 15.22
C LYS A 469 -10.11 36.05 14.22
N GLY A 470 -10.87 35.69 13.19
CA GLY A 470 -10.45 34.75 12.16
C GLY A 470 -10.49 33.29 12.62
N ARG A 471 -11.14 32.92 13.73
CA ARG A 471 -11.24 31.52 14.19
C ARG A 471 -12.46 30.84 13.56
N VAL A 472 -12.32 29.58 13.23
CA VAL A 472 -13.40 28.77 12.62
C VAL A 472 -14.52 28.55 13.63
N THR A 473 -15.73 28.96 13.27
CA THR A 473 -16.96 28.76 14.06
C THR A 473 -17.77 27.55 13.60
N GLY A 474 -17.73 27.25 12.29
CA GLY A 474 -18.42 26.12 11.69
C GLY A 474 -17.74 25.69 10.40
N LEU A 475 -17.85 24.40 10.06
CA LEU A 475 -17.31 23.78 8.85
C LEU A 475 -18.35 22.87 8.21
N LEU A 476 -18.73 23.15 6.97
CA LEU A 476 -19.45 22.24 6.09
C LEU A 476 -18.45 21.61 5.14
N TYR A 477 -18.45 20.27 5.08
CA TYR A 477 -17.61 19.51 4.15
C TYR A 477 -18.48 18.56 3.31
N ARG A 478 -18.34 18.59 2.00
CA ARG A 478 -18.98 17.69 1.05
C ARG A 478 -17.92 17.03 0.17
N THR A 479 -17.90 15.69 0.16
CA THR A 479 -17.05 14.87 -0.71
C THR A 479 -17.92 14.05 -1.64
N ALA A 480 -17.61 14.04 -2.95
CA ALA A 480 -18.29 13.25 -3.96
C ALA A 480 -17.27 12.52 -4.82
N ALA A 481 -17.19 11.21 -4.63
CA ALA A 481 -16.31 10.32 -5.37
C ALA A 481 -17.00 8.96 -5.63
N PRO A 482 -16.78 8.32 -6.80
CA PRO A 482 -17.16 6.92 -6.99
C PRO A 482 -16.48 6.00 -6.01
N SER A 483 -17.26 5.18 -5.28
CA SER A 483 -16.76 4.28 -4.26
C SER A 483 -16.04 3.07 -4.85
N ILE A 484 -14.99 2.59 -4.17
CA ILE A 484 -14.32 1.31 -4.46
C ILE A 484 -15.31 0.14 -4.34
N SER A 485 -16.33 0.26 -3.49
CA SER A 485 -17.38 -0.76 -3.37
C SER A 485 -18.11 -1.05 -4.69
N SER A 486 -18.00 -0.18 -5.70
CA SER A 486 -18.55 -0.38 -7.05
C SER A 486 -17.98 -1.62 -7.77
N ILE A 487 -16.81 -2.13 -7.38
CA ILE A 487 -16.24 -3.36 -7.94
C ILE A 487 -16.78 -4.64 -7.27
N PHE A 488 -17.46 -4.52 -6.14
CA PHE A 488 -18.00 -5.66 -5.38
C PHE A 488 -19.51 -5.84 -5.52
N GLY A 489 -20.22 -4.85 -6.03
CA GLY A 489 -21.67 -4.89 -6.12
C GLY A 489 -22.25 -3.93 -7.14
N PRO A 490 -23.55 -4.06 -7.44
CA PRO A 490 -24.23 -3.18 -8.37
C PRO A 490 -24.41 -1.79 -7.75
N ASP A 491 -23.70 -0.80 -8.30
CA ASP A 491 -23.94 0.63 -8.16
C ASP A 491 -24.05 1.19 -6.73
N PRO A 492 -23.02 1.06 -5.86
CA PRO A 492 -22.94 1.91 -4.70
C PRO A 492 -22.63 3.35 -5.17
N ARG A 493 -23.49 4.30 -4.75
CA ARG A 493 -23.38 5.72 -5.16
C ARG A 493 -22.76 6.59 -4.07
N HIS A 494 -22.33 5.99 -2.97
CA HIS A 494 -21.77 6.70 -1.83
C HIS A 494 -20.52 5.99 -1.36
N GLU A 495 -19.55 6.77 -0.93
CA GLU A 495 -18.35 6.24 -0.28
C GLU A 495 -18.74 5.48 1.00
N GLY A 496 -18.01 4.40 1.26
CA GLY A 496 -18.19 3.60 2.47
C GLY A 496 -17.57 4.27 3.69
N ALA A 497 -17.90 3.76 4.89
CA ALA A 497 -17.36 4.28 6.15
C ALA A 497 -15.82 4.23 6.17
N GLY A 498 -15.21 3.15 5.63
CA GLY A 498 -13.75 3.03 5.54
C GLY A 498 -13.11 4.04 4.57
N GLU A 499 -13.81 4.44 3.49
CA GLU A 499 -13.33 5.49 2.58
C GLU A 499 -13.44 6.88 3.23
N LEU A 500 -14.58 7.18 3.87
CA LEU A 500 -14.81 8.46 4.56
C LEU A 500 -13.94 8.63 5.81
N GLY A 501 -13.62 7.53 6.53
CA GLY A 501 -12.69 7.51 7.66
C GLY A 501 -11.22 7.75 7.28
N MET A 502 -10.96 8.02 6.01
CA MET A 502 -9.63 8.31 5.48
C MET A 502 -9.47 9.81 5.20
N GLY A 503 -9.64 10.65 6.22
CA GLY A 503 -9.38 12.10 6.14
C GLY A 503 -10.61 12.98 5.96
N ALA A 504 -11.82 12.43 5.92
CA ALA A 504 -13.05 13.22 5.85
C ALA A 504 -13.82 13.18 7.17
N SER A 505 -14.15 12.02 7.72
CA SER A 505 -14.87 11.90 8.98
C SER A 505 -13.98 11.86 10.21
N ASP A 506 -12.68 11.69 10.06
CA ASP A 506 -11.69 11.62 11.15
C ASP A 506 -10.87 12.91 11.33
N LEU A 507 -11.43 14.06 10.95
CA LEU A 507 -10.76 15.37 11.06
C LEU A 507 -10.49 15.74 12.52
N PRO A 508 -9.20 15.91 12.93
CA PRO A 508 -8.85 16.11 14.34
C PRO A 508 -8.92 17.59 14.78
N PHE A 509 -9.80 18.38 14.17
CA PHE A 509 -9.92 19.82 14.42
C PHE A 509 -10.79 20.11 15.67
N ASP A 510 -10.48 21.20 16.36
CA ASP A 510 -11.22 21.68 17.51
C ASP A 510 -12.29 22.70 17.08
N ILE A 511 -13.27 22.22 16.31
CA ILE A 511 -14.38 23.00 15.76
C ILE A 511 -15.70 22.56 16.43
N LYS A 512 -16.50 23.52 16.87
CA LYS A 512 -17.74 23.24 17.61
C LYS A 512 -18.88 22.77 16.71
N ALA A 513 -18.95 23.25 15.48
CA ALA A 513 -20.00 22.89 14.53
C ALA A 513 -19.35 22.35 13.24
N MET A 514 -19.55 21.06 12.96
CA MET A 514 -19.07 20.40 11.76
C MET A 514 -20.18 19.57 11.15
N ARG A 515 -20.27 19.57 9.82
CA ARG A 515 -21.17 18.69 9.08
C ARG A 515 -20.45 18.13 7.86
N LEU A 516 -20.40 16.79 7.79
CA LEU A 516 -19.89 16.03 6.64
C LEU A 516 -21.08 15.44 5.89
N GLU A 517 -21.13 15.70 4.60
CA GLU A 517 -22.12 15.14 3.67
C GLU A 517 -21.41 14.42 2.51
N ASN A 518 -21.99 13.32 2.04
CA ASN A 518 -21.48 12.54 0.91
C ASN A 518 -22.56 12.47 -0.21
N PRO A 519 -22.54 13.40 -1.17
CA PRO A 519 -23.37 13.35 -2.36
C PRO A 519 -23.10 12.11 -3.18
N ALA A 520 -24.12 11.65 -3.94
CA ALA A 520 -24.01 10.47 -4.76
C ALA A 520 -23.08 10.68 -5.98
N ALA A 521 -22.20 9.70 -6.25
CA ALA A 521 -21.33 9.63 -7.42
C ALA A 521 -21.31 8.21 -7.98
N THR A 522 -21.50 8.06 -9.30
CA THR A 522 -21.58 6.76 -9.97
C THR A 522 -20.25 6.40 -10.62
N ALA A 523 -19.76 5.17 -10.44
CA ALA A 523 -18.59 4.68 -11.13
C ALA A 523 -18.90 4.32 -12.58
N HIS A 524 -18.11 4.82 -13.52
CA HIS A 524 -18.18 4.53 -14.95
C HIS A 524 -16.98 3.73 -15.46
N THR A 525 -16.00 3.53 -14.61
CA THR A 525 -14.80 2.69 -14.81
C THR A 525 -14.51 1.89 -13.56
N ARG A 526 -13.50 1.02 -13.60
CA ARG A 526 -13.09 0.26 -12.42
C ARG A 526 -12.35 1.16 -11.44
N ILE A 527 -12.81 1.20 -10.20
CA ILE A 527 -12.17 1.94 -9.10
C ILE A 527 -11.48 0.93 -8.18
N GLY A 528 -10.28 1.24 -7.72
CA GLY A 528 -9.53 0.33 -6.85
C GLY A 528 -8.72 1.03 -5.77
N TRP A 529 -7.99 0.23 -5.01
CA TRP A 529 -7.11 0.72 -3.96
C TRP A 529 -5.81 1.23 -4.56
N PHE A 530 -5.67 2.54 -4.65
CA PHE A 530 -4.41 3.19 -4.95
C PHE A 530 -3.73 3.58 -3.62
N ARG A 531 -2.41 3.52 -3.53
CA ARG A 531 -1.63 3.85 -2.32
C ARG A 531 -2.19 5.08 -1.60
N SER A 532 -2.61 4.94 -0.37
CA SER A 532 -3.29 5.93 0.50
C SER A 532 -4.77 6.17 0.25
N VAL A 533 -5.38 5.58 -0.79
CA VAL A 533 -6.82 5.54 -1.05
C VAL A 533 -7.45 6.95 -0.92
N SER A 534 -8.60 7.07 -0.26
CA SER A 534 -9.35 8.33 -0.09
C SER A 534 -8.62 9.39 0.77
N ASN A 535 -7.52 9.01 1.46
CA ASN A 535 -6.67 10.02 2.13
C ASN A 535 -6.09 11.04 1.13
N ILE A 536 -5.94 10.70 -0.15
CA ILE A 536 -5.35 11.62 -1.14
C ILE A 536 -6.25 12.83 -1.39
N PRO A 537 -7.50 12.68 -1.88
CA PRO A 537 -8.38 13.80 -2.13
C PRO A 537 -8.74 14.55 -0.85
N HIS A 538 -9.01 13.83 0.24
CA HIS A 538 -9.42 14.46 1.50
C HIS A 538 -8.29 15.31 2.10
N ALA A 539 -7.07 14.78 2.20
CA ALA A 539 -5.94 15.57 2.69
C ALA A 539 -5.61 16.75 1.77
N PHE A 540 -5.69 16.56 0.45
CA PHE A 540 -5.49 17.63 -0.52
C PHE A 540 -6.46 18.78 -0.26
N ALA A 541 -7.76 18.51 -0.24
CA ALA A 541 -8.79 19.53 -0.06
C ALA A 541 -8.68 20.20 1.32
N VAL A 542 -8.65 19.41 2.40
CA VAL A 542 -8.65 19.91 3.77
C VAL A 542 -7.43 20.77 4.07
N GLN A 543 -6.21 20.31 3.71
CA GLN A 543 -4.98 21.03 4.04
C GLN A 543 -4.74 22.27 3.15
N CYS A 544 -5.24 22.26 1.90
CA CYS A 544 -5.28 23.47 1.10
C CYS A 544 -6.29 24.49 1.66
N PHE A 545 -7.47 24.01 2.06
CA PHE A 545 -8.51 24.86 2.62
C PHE A 545 -8.06 25.53 3.94
N VAL A 546 -7.38 24.81 4.82
CA VAL A 546 -6.81 25.38 6.05
C VAL A 546 -5.82 26.53 5.73
N SER A 547 -5.01 26.39 4.69
CA SER A 547 -4.13 27.46 4.22
C SER A 547 -4.91 28.66 3.67
N GLU A 548 -6.06 28.44 3.05
CA GLU A 548 -6.96 29.52 2.60
C GLU A 548 -7.62 30.24 3.77
N LEU A 549 -8.05 29.50 4.80
CA LEU A 549 -8.59 30.09 6.04
C LEU A 549 -7.55 30.94 6.76
N ALA A 550 -6.30 30.44 6.88
CA ALA A 550 -5.21 31.18 7.48
C ALA A 550 -4.94 32.50 6.74
N HIS A 551 -4.94 32.46 5.41
CA HIS A 551 -4.78 33.65 4.57
C HIS A 551 -5.96 34.63 4.73
N ALA A 552 -7.20 34.16 4.73
CA ALA A 552 -8.38 34.98 4.95
C ALA A 552 -8.40 35.63 6.33
N ALA A 553 -7.84 34.95 7.34
CA ALA A 553 -7.67 35.49 8.69
C ALA A 553 -6.44 36.39 8.85
N GLY A 554 -5.61 36.55 7.80
CA GLY A 554 -4.36 37.35 7.84
C GLY A 554 -3.31 36.74 8.80
N ARG A 555 -3.27 35.41 8.94
CA ARG A 555 -2.44 34.71 9.94
C ARG A 555 -1.42 33.78 9.28
N ASP A 556 -0.34 33.49 10.01
CA ASP A 556 0.63 32.47 9.60
C ASP A 556 -0.05 31.08 9.50
N HIS A 557 0.27 30.34 8.44
CA HIS A 557 -0.38 29.05 8.16
C HIS A 557 -0.06 27.99 9.23
N LEU A 558 1.19 27.92 9.70
CA LEU A 558 1.58 26.96 10.74
C LEU A 558 0.84 27.23 12.04
N ASP A 559 0.87 28.49 12.50
CA ASP A 559 0.21 28.90 13.74
C ASP A 559 -1.30 28.65 13.67
N TYR A 560 -1.90 28.95 12.53
CA TYR A 560 -3.33 28.73 12.29
C TYR A 560 -3.71 27.24 12.32
N LEU A 561 -2.94 26.38 11.62
CA LEU A 561 -3.17 24.93 11.62
C LEU A 561 -3.03 24.33 13.04
N LEU A 562 -1.99 24.74 13.78
CA LEU A 562 -1.77 24.25 15.15
C LEU A 562 -2.88 24.69 16.11
N GLU A 563 -3.42 25.92 15.94
CA GLU A 563 -4.57 26.39 16.71
C GLU A 563 -5.85 25.63 16.32
N LEU A 564 -6.10 25.40 15.03
CA LEU A 564 -7.27 24.68 14.55
C LEU A 564 -7.32 23.23 15.05
N ILE A 565 -6.16 22.57 15.13
CA ILE A 565 -6.06 21.24 15.78
C ILE A 565 -6.37 21.33 17.27
N GLY A 566 -6.11 22.47 17.92
CA GLY A 566 -6.39 22.73 19.33
C GLY A 566 -5.37 22.11 20.29
N PRO A 567 -5.74 21.92 21.57
CA PRO A 567 -4.85 21.32 22.57
C PRO A 567 -4.49 19.88 22.24
N SER A 568 -3.34 19.42 22.74
CA SER A 568 -2.96 18.00 22.62
C SER A 568 -3.95 17.12 23.40
N ARG A 569 -4.59 16.21 22.68
CA ARG A 569 -5.61 15.29 23.24
C ARG A 569 -5.67 14.01 22.41
N GLN A 570 -6.23 12.97 23.02
CA GLN A 570 -6.62 11.74 22.33
C GLN A 570 -8.11 11.81 22.03
N ILE A 571 -8.49 11.51 20.79
CA ILE A 571 -9.85 11.56 20.29
C ILE A 571 -10.26 10.13 19.93
N ASP A 572 -11.40 9.67 20.41
CA ASP A 572 -12.04 8.46 19.89
C ASP A 572 -12.54 8.75 18.47
N PRO A 573 -12.05 8.06 17.43
CA PRO A 573 -12.47 8.31 16.05
C PRO A 573 -13.97 8.27 15.85
N ARG A 574 -14.68 7.41 16.62
CA ARG A 574 -16.13 7.27 16.57
C ARG A 574 -16.87 8.55 16.95
N SER A 575 -16.26 9.40 17.79
CA SER A 575 -16.83 10.70 18.15
C SER A 575 -16.81 11.72 17.02
N LEU A 576 -16.01 11.45 15.97
CA LEU A 576 -15.90 12.25 14.76
C LEU A 576 -16.71 11.66 13.59
N GLY A 577 -17.35 10.49 13.79
CA GLY A 577 -18.10 9.78 12.75
C GLY A 577 -17.30 8.69 12.02
N ASP A 578 -16.01 8.51 12.32
CA ASP A 578 -15.24 7.39 11.81
C ASP A 578 -15.54 6.12 12.64
N THR A 579 -16.18 5.16 11.99
CA THR A 579 -16.54 3.86 12.59
C THR A 579 -15.60 2.74 12.16
N ASP A 580 -14.68 2.99 11.24
CA ASP A 580 -13.76 2.01 10.68
C ASP A 580 -12.38 2.04 11.35
N ASN A 581 -11.82 3.23 11.54
CA ASN A 581 -10.50 3.45 12.14
C ASN A 581 -9.41 2.52 11.52
N TYR A 582 -9.42 2.33 10.20
CA TYR A 582 -8.51 1.41 9.51
C TYR A 582 -8.58 -0.05 10.03
N GLY A 583 -9.71 -0.49 10.56
CA GLY A 583 -9.90 -1.80 11.20
C GLY A 583 -9.23 -1.93 12.56
N GLU A 584 -8.80 -0.83 13.17
CA GLU A 584 -8.09 -0.82 14.46
C GLU A 584 -9.00 -0.48 15.64
N SER A 585 -8.63 -1.00 16.82
CA SER A 585 -9.31 -0.66 18.07
C SER A 585 -9.19 0.83 18.37
N PRO A 586 -10.28 1.59 18.47
CA PRO A 586 -10.24 3.01 18.80
C PRO A 586 -9.68 3.30 20.20
N THR A 587 -9.71 2.32 21.10
CA THR A 587 -9.09 2.42 22.43
C THR A 587 -7.56 2.28 22.36
N LEU A 588 -7.06 1.42 21.46
CA LEU A 588 -5.64 1.21 21.28
C LEU A 588 -5.02 2.23 20.33
N TYR A 589 -5.79 2.68 19.35
CA TYR A 589 -5.40 3.65 18.33
C TYR A 589 -6.37 4.85 18.31
N PRO A 590 -6.47 5.64 19.40
CA PRO A 590 -7.14 6.93 19.33
C PRO A 590 -6.36 7.88 18.42
N ILE A 591 -7.02 8.89 17.88
CA ILE A 591 -6.32 9.97 17.17
C ILE A 591 -5.63 10.87 18.21
N ASP A 592 -4.30 10.94 18.15
CA ASP A 592 -3.48 11.75 19.07
C ASP A 592 -3.04 13.06 18.38
N THR A 593 -3.70 14.15 18.74
CA THR A 593 -3.41 15.47 18.16
C THR A 593 -2.04 15.99 18.57
N GLY A 594 -1.48 15.54 19.68
CA GLY A 594 -0.10 15.88 20.10
C GLY A 594 0.93 15.28 19.15
N ARG A 595 0.75 14.02 18.73
CA ARG A 595 1.60 13.36 17.72
C ARG A 595 1.53 14.08 16.39
N LEU A 596 0.31 14.44 15.94
CA LEU A 596 0.11 15.19 14.69
C LEU A 596 0.82 16.55 14.75
N LYS A 597 0.66 17.30 15.82
CA LYS A 597 1.33 18.60 16.00
C LYS A 597 2.86 18.47 16.01
N ARG A 598 3.41 17.41 16.61
CA ARG A 598 4.87 17.15 16.62
C ARG A 598 5.43 16.95 15.22
N VAL A 599 4.79 16.14 14.37
CA VAL A 599 5.28 15.93 13.00
C VAL A 599 5.16 17.19 12.16
N ILE A 600 4.08 17.97 12.30
CA ILE A 600 3.90 19.27 11.64
C ILE A 600 5.02 20.23 12.04
N THR A 601 5.23 20.41 13.34
CA THR A 601 6.28 21.29 13.86
C THR A 601 7.67 20.81 13.44
N ARG A 602 7.90 19.50 13.38
CA ARG A 602 9.20 18.95 12.95
C ARG A 602 9.50 19.22 11.48
N ALA A 603 8.52 19.03 10.59
CA ALA A 603 8.66 19.36 9.18
C ALA A 603 8.87 20.86 8.96
N ALA A 604 8.09 21.70 9.66
CA ALA A 604 8.21 23.15 9.62
C ALA A 604 9.61 23.62 10.11
N THR A 605 10.09 23.09 11.23
CA THR A 605 11.44 23.37 11.73
C THR A 605 12.51 22.92 10.74
N GLY A 606 12.33 21.73 10.15
CA GLY A 606 13.25 21.18 9.14
C GLY A 606 13.43 22.11 7.95
N ILE A 607 12.35 22.57 7.34
CA ILE A 607 12.38 23.47 6.18
C ILE A 607 12.82 24.90 6.55
N GLY A 608 12.82 25.24 7.83
CA GLY A 608 13.09 26.61 8.32
C GLY A 608 11.90 27.54 8.12
N TRP A 609 10.70 27.11 8.56
CA TRP A 609 9.48 27.90 8.48
C TRP A 609 9.66 29.29 9.14
N GLY A 610 9.07 30.33 8.55
CA GLY A 610 9.21 31.72 9.00
C GLY A 610 10.47 32.40 8.52
N ARG A 611 11.44 31.75 7.88
CA ARG A 611 12.58 32.38 7.25
C ARG A 611 12.14 33.24 6.05
N ARG A 612 12.85 34.34 5.80
CA ARG A 612 12.65 35.13 4.58
C ARG A 612 13.05 34.29 3.36
N THR A 613 12.14 34.13 2.40
CA THR A 613 12.41 33.51 1.11
C THR A 613 12.88 34.53 0.07
N LYS A 614 13.52 34.05 -1.00
CA LYS A 614 13.85 34.87 -2.18
C LYS A 614 12.56 35.09 -2.99
N ASP A 615 12.60 36.13 -3.87
CA ASP A 615 11.49 36.40 -4.80
C ASP A 615 11.22 35.13 -5.67
N GLY A 616 9.97 34.83 -5.86
CA GLY A 616 9.53 33.60 -6.56
C GLY A 616 9.68 32.31 -5.76
N HIS A 617 10.25 32.35 -4.55
CA HIS A 617 10.28 31.19 -3.66
C HIS A 617 9.12 31.23 -2.65
N GLY A 618 8.57 30.04 -2.34
CA GLY A 618 7.51 29.88 -1.34
C GLY A 618 7.71 28.62 -0.51
N LEU A 619 7.25 28.67 0.73
CA LEU A 619 7.19 27.54 1.64
C LEU A 619 5.73 27.10 1.80
N GLY A 620 5.46 25.81 1.71
CA GLY A 620 4.16 25.22 1.99
C GLY A 620 4.27 24.05 2.94
N LEU A 621 3.22 23.83 3.71
CA LEU A 621 3.16 22.83 4.77
C LEU A 621 1.81 22.11 4.72
N ALA A 622 1.80 20.83 5.08
CA ALA A 622 0.60 20.07 5.36
C ALA A 622 0.91 18.94 6.36
N GLY A 623 -0.08 18.58 7.16
CA GLY A 623 0.01 17.45 8.08
C GLY A 623 -1.23 16.58 8.00
N HIS A 624 -1.05 15.25 8.12
CA HIS A 624 -2.14 14.29 7.98
C HIS A 624 -1.96 13.09 8.92
N HIS A 625 -3.07 12.54 9.37
CA HIS A 625 -3.16 11.29 10.10
C HIS A 625 -3.73 10.22 9.17
N SER A 626 -3.09 9.07 9.08
CA SER A 626 -3.61 7.92 8.33
C SER A 626 -2.91 6.62 8.71
N PHE A 627 -3.61 5.49 8.58
CA PHE A 627 -3.07 4.15 8.87
C PHE A 627 -2.37 4.06 10.23
N ALA A 628 -2.96 4.67 11.25
CA ALA A 628 -2.45 4.76 12.62
C ALA A 628 -1.07 5.45 12.76
N SER A 629 -0.67 6.27 11.78
CA SER A 629 0.55 7.07 11.76
C SER A 629 0.26 8.54 11.50
N TYR A 630 1.23 9.39 11.80
CA TYR A 630 1.15 10.84 11.63
C TYR A 630 2.27 11.30 10.72
N ALA A 631 1.94 11.96 9.62
CA ALA A 631 2.90 12.45 8.64
C ALA A 631 2.71 13.94 8.38
N ALA A 632 3.82 14.65 8.12
CA ALA A 632 3.79 16.03 7.65
C ALA A 632 4.83 16.22 6.55
N CYS A 633 4.52 17.11 5.63
CA CYS A 633 5.40 17.50 4.53
C CYS A 633 5.52 19.00 4.49
N ALA A 634 6.74 19.50 4.40
CA ALA A 634 7.06 20.90 4.16
C ALA A 634 7.90 21.02 2.90
N ILE A 635 7.49 21.87 1.95
CA ILE A 635 8.08 21.97 0.62
C ILE A 635 8.51 23.41 0.38
N GLU A 636 9.72 23.59 -0.16
CA GLU A 636 10.16 24.83 -0.79
C GLU A 636 10.00 24.70 -2.30
N VAL A 637 9.37 25.67 -2.92
CA VAL A 637 9.30 25.81 -4.38
C VAL A 637 9.99 27.10 -4.83
N ALA A 638 10.48 27.08 -6.06
CA ALA A 638 10.91 28.25 -6.81
C ALA A 638 10.11 28.28 -8.12
N VAL A 639 9.35 29.35 -8.36
CA VAL A 639 8.55 29.57 -9.57
C VAL A 639 9.11 30.80 -10.29
N ASN A 640 9.56 30.61 -11.53
CA ASN A 640 10.07 31.70 -12.34
C ASN A 640 8.93 32.49 -13.03
N GLN A 641 9.29 33.54 -13.75
CA GLN A 641 8.31 34.41 -14.45
C GLN A 641 7.54 33.69 -15.56
N ASP A 642 8.11 32.64 -16.15
CA ASP A 642 7.48 31.82 -17.20
C ASP A 642 6.59 30.71 -16.62
N GLY A 643 6.50 30.62 -15.29
CA GLY A 643 5.72 29.61 -14.58
C GLY A 643 6.45 28.25 -14.45
N ALA A 644 7.74 28.18 -14.78
CA ALA A 644 8.50 26.96 -14.54
C ALA A 644 8.75 26.77 -13.04
N LEU A 645 8.44 25.59 -12.56
CA LEU A 645 8.52 25.17 -11.16
C LEU A 645 9.78 24.35 -10.91
N ASN A 646 10.49 24.68 -9.83
CA ASN A 646 11.56 23.86 -9.29
C ASN A 646 11.28 23.61 -7.80
N ILE A 647 11.72 22.46 -7.29
CA ILE A 647 11.54 22.05 -5.89
C ILE A 647 12.93 21.89 -5.27
N PRO A 648 13.50 22.96 -4.67
CA PRO A 648 14.82 22.90 -4.07
C PRO A 648 14.91 21.91 -2.92
N ARG A 649 13.83 21.79 -2.10
CA ARG A 649 13.90 21.01 -0.89
C ARG A 649 12.52 20.56 -0.38
N VAL A 650 12.51 19.36 0.18
CA VAL A 650 11.39 18.78 0.92
C VAL A 650 11.88 18.29 2.28
N ASP A 651 11.18 18.65 3.34
CA ASP A 651 11.35 18.11 4.69
C ASP A 651 10.07 17.34 5.07
N ALA A 652 10.16 16.04 5.16
CA ALA A 652 9.05 15.16 5.54
C ALA A 652 9.27 14.59 6.94
N ALA A 653 8.26 14.65 7.80
CA ALA A 653 8.31 14.12 9.16
C ALA A 653 7.28 13.01 9.33
N ILE A 654 7.65 11.94 10.04
CA ILE A 654 6.81 10.78 10.29
C ILE A 654 6.93 10.30 11.73
N ASP A 655 5.79 10.07 12.38
CA ASP A 655 5.64 9.34 13.63
C ASP A 655 4.80 8.08 13.35
N CYS A 656 5.48 6.96 13.19
CA CYS A 656 4.87 5.63 13.02
C CYS A 656 4.96 4.78 14.29
N GLY A 657 5.18 5.39 15.45
CA GLY A 657 5.57 4.66 16.63
C GLY A 657 6.98 4.10 16.49
N PHE A 658 7.17 2.85 16.86
CA PHE A 658 8.49 2.23 16.82
C PHE A 658 8.91 1.81 15.41
N ALA A 659 10.01 2.38 14.89
CA ALA A 659 10.59 2.05 13.59
C ALA A 659 11.47 0.80 13.66
N VAL A 660 10.97 -0.35 13.20
CA VAL A 660 11.69 -1.63 13.20
C VAL A 660 12.92 -1.59 12.28
N ASN A 661 12.78 -1.01 11.12
CA ASN A 661 13.87 -0.79 10.17
C ASN A 661 13.86 0.67 9.69
N PRO A 662 14.59 1.57 10.37
CA PRO A 662 14.59 3.00 10.04
C PRO A 662 14.99 3.32 8.61
N ASP A 663 15.90 2.55 8.01
CA ASP A 663 16.30 2.71 6.61
C ASP A 663 15.10 2.49 5.65
N ARG A 664 14.31 1.44 5.87
CA ARG A 664 13.12 1.18 5.06
C ARG A 664 12.02 2.20 5.29
N VAL A 665 11.88 2.70 6.53
CA VAL A 665 10.95 3.79 6.84
C VAL A 665 11.31 5.04 6.03
N ARG A 666 12.57 5.46 6.01
CA ARG A 666 13.01 6.63 5.20
C ARG A 666 12.74 6.41 3.72
N ALA A 667 13.11 5.25 3.17
CA ALA A 667 12.88 4.92 1.76
C ALA A 667 11.39 4.97 1.38
N GLN A 668 10.48 4.56 2.29
CA GLN A 668 9.04 4.64 2.05
C GLN A 668 8.54 6.10 2.02
N ILE A 669 9.06 6.96 2.88
CA ILE A 669 8.70 8.39 2.90
C ILE A 669 9.28 9.12 1.68
N GLU A 670 10.54 8.87 1.31
CA GLU A 670 11.15 9.43 0.10
C GLU A 670 10.35 9.05 -1.15
N GLY A 671 10.00 7.76 -1.29
CA GLY A 671 9.15 7.27 -2.38
C GLY A 671 7.73 7.85 -2.35
N ALA A 672 7.17 8.12 -1.16
CA ALA A 672 5.86 8.77 -1.03
C ALA A 672 5.90 10.24 -1.48
N VAL A 673 6.99 10.97 -1.16
CA VAL A 673 7.20 12.35 -1.64
C VAL A 673 7.27 12.37 -3.16
N ILE A 674 8.08 11.52 -3.78
CA ILE A 674 8.19 11.47 -5.26
C ILE A 674 6.85 11.11 -5.90
N MET A 675 6.14 10.10 -5.38
CA MET A 675 4.82 9.72 -5.90
C MET A 675 3.78 10.83 -5.73
N GLY A 676 3.76 11.48 -4.55
CA GLY A 676 2.85 12.59 -4.28
C GLY A 676 3.10 13.81 -5.16
N LEU A 677 4.36 14.14 -5.43
CA LEU A 677 4.73 15.17 -6.39
C LEU A 677 4.33 14.79 -7.83
N SER A 678 4.55 13.52 -8.22
CA SER A 678 4.20 13.03 -9.56
C SER A 678 2.69 13.17 -9.81
N LEU A 679 1.86 12.70 -8.88
CA LEU A 679 0.40 12.82 -9.02
C LEU A 679 -0.08 14.28 -8.99
N ALA A 680 0.56 15.14 -8.17
CA ALA A 680 0.15 16.55 -8.06
C ALA A 680 0.55 17.37 -9.29
N LEU A 681 1.69 17.07 -9.91
CA LEU A 681 2.22 17.86 -11.03
C LEU A 681 1.67 17.44 -12.37
N SER A 682 1.47 16.13 -12.61
CA SER A 682 1.18 15.61 -13.95
C SER A 682 0.25 14.41 -14.00
N GLY A 683 -0.07 13.78 -12.85
CA GLY A 683 -0.87 12.55 -12.83
C GLY A 683 -2.34 12.80 -13.20
N GLU A 684 -2.78 12.25 -14.33
CA GLU A 684 -4.17 12.31 -14.78
C GLU A 684 -4.49 11.16 -15.72
N ILE A 685 -5.62 10.52 -15.47
CA ILE A 685 -6.32 9.67 -16.46
C ILE A 685 -7.64 10.35 -16.79
N SER A 686 -7.77 10.79 -18.01
CA SER A 686 -9.00 11.35 -18.57
C SER A 686 -9.70 10.35 -19.49
N PHE A 687 -11.01 10.47 -19.56
CA PHE A 687 -11.86 9.59 -20.37
C PHE A 687 -12.61 10.39 -21.41
N LYS A 688 -12.69 9.83 -22.61
CA LYS A 688 -13.54 10.32 -23.68
C LYS A 688 -14.26 9.16 -24.36
N ASN A 689 -15.57 9.27 -24.50
CA ASN A 689 -16.40 8.19 -25.03
C ASN A 689 -16.19 6.85 -24.31
N GLY A 690 -16.04 6.89 -22.97
CA GLY A 690 -15.83 5.72 -22.13
C GLY A 690 -14.43 5.11 -22.16
N ARG A 691 -13.50 5.66 -22.94
CA ARG A 691 -12.14 5.15 -23.14
C ARG A 691 -11.13 6.05 -22.45
N PRO A 692 -10.13 5.51 -21.76
CA PRO A 692 -9.03 6.31 -21.23
C PRO A 692 -8.22 6.91 -22.37
N GLU A 693 -7.81 8.17 -22.24
CA GLU A 693 -7.00 8.86 -23.25
C GLU A 693 -5.50 8.59 -23.08
N GLN A 694 -5.08 8.23 -21.87
CA GLN A 694 -3.69 7.87 -21.56
C GLN A 694 -3.50 6.37 -21.69
N ALA A 695 -2.36 5.96 -22.27
CA ALA A 695 -2.07 4.56 -22.52
C ALA A 695 -0.66 4.14 -22.08
N ASN A 696 0.34 5.01 -22.16
CA ASN A 696 1.72 4.70 -21.82
C ASN A 696 2.40 5.94 -21.20
N PHE A 697 3.67 5.88 -20.85
CA PHE A 697 4.43 6.96 -20.19
C PHE A 697 4.72 8.18 -21.07
N ASP A 698 4.36 8.16 -22.34
CA ASP A 698 4.33 9.32 -23.23
C ASP A 698 3.05 10.16 -23.05
N THR A 699 1.95 9.53 -22.62
CA THR A 699 0.65 10.17 -22.39
C THR A 699 0.30 10.23 -20.90
N TYR A 700 0.68 9.25 -20.09
CA TYR A 700 0.60 9.28 -18.63
C TYR A 700 1.95 9.70 -18.07
N THR A 701 2.14 11.00 -17.88
CA THR A 701 3.43 11.56 -17.47
C THR A 701 3.70 11.34 -15.99
N LEU A 702 4.84 10.74 -15.68
CA LEU A 702 5.37 10.59 -14.33
C LEU A 702 6.54 11.57 -14.10
N LEU A 703 6.76 11.96 -12.85
CA LEU A 703 7.89 12.77 -12.44
C LEU A 703 9.22 12.14 -12.89
N ARG A 704 10.08 12.92 -13.51
CA ARG A 704 11.41 12.48 -13.96
C ARG A 704 12.48 13.00 -13.01
N MET A 705 13.68 12.42 -13.10
CA MET A 705 14.82 12.82 -12.26
C MET A 705 15.16 14.31 -12.35
N ALA A 706 14.94 14.91 -13.52
CA ALA A 706 15.19 16.36 -13.73
C ALA A 706 14.22 17.24 -12.95
N ASP A 707 13.01 16.75 -12.67
CA ASP A 707 11.95 17.49 -12.01
C ASP A 707 11.81 17.11 -10.52
N ALA A 708 12.60 16.11 -10.08
CA ALA A 708 12.59 15.65 -8.70
C ALA A 708 13.18 16.72 -7.77
N PRO A 709 12.79 16.75 -6.48
CA PRO A 709 13.40 17.63 -5.50
C PRO A 709 14.92 17.45 -5.44
N ALA A 710 15.65 18.57 -5.37
CA ALA A 710 17.10 18.51 -5.23
C ALA A 710 17.54 17.86 -3.90
N GLU A 711 16.70 17.99 -2.86
CA GLU A 711 16.93 17.37 -1.56
C GLU A 711 15.61 16.95 -0.91
N ILE A 712 15.58 15.71 -0.38
CA ILE A 712 14.49 15.19 0.46
C ILE A 712 15.11 14.82 1.82
N ARG A 713 14.62 15.41 2.89
CA ARG A 713 15.03 15.10 4.26
C ARG A 713 13.89 14.43 5.00
N VAL A 714 14.13 13.22 5.51
CA VAL A 714 13.15 12.48 6.29
C VAL A 714 13.49 12.53 7.77
N HIS A 715 12.55 13.03 8.56
CA HIS A 715 12.65 13.16 10.00
C HIS A 715 11.80 12.08 10.68
N LEU A 716 12.45 11.09 11.28
CA LEU A 716 11.78 10.13 12.14
C LEU A 716 11.52 10.80 13.50
N VAL A 717 10.27 10.97 13.86
CA VAL A 717 9.87 11.50 15.17
C VAL A 717 9.80 10.34 16.15
N ALA A 718 10.62 10.41 17.19
CA ALA A 718 10.61 9.38 18.22
C ALA A 718 9.24 9.34 18.92
N PRO A 719 8.63 8.17 19.10
CA PRO A 719 7.40 8.05 19.86
C PRO A 719 7.69 8.33 21.35
N ASP A 720 6.65 8.80 22.05
CA ASP A 720 6.64 8.65 23.49
C ASP A 720 6.62 7.14 23.81
N ALA A 721 7.15 6.75 24.98
CA ALA A 721 7.16 5.35 25.38
C ALA A 721 5.76 4.72 25.27
N ASP A 722 5.71 3.48 24.78
CA ASP A 722 4.52 2.60 24.77
C ASP A 722 3.37 2.96 23.79
N VAL A 723 3.59 3.80 22.76
CA VAL A 723 2.59 3.97 21.72
C VAL A 723 2.56 2.78 20.74
N PRO A 724 1.38 2.35 20.29
CA PRO A 724 1.27 1.28 19.31
C PRO A 724 1.94 1.66 17.99
N MET A 725 2.46 0.65 17.29
CA MET A 725 3.08 0.82 15.97
C MET A 725 2.03 1.16 14.91
N GLY A 726 2.26 2.22 14.13
CA GLY A 726 1.48 2.59 12.97
C GLY A 726 2.03 2.02 11.66
N GLY A 727 1.28 2.25 10.57
CA GLY A 727 1.68 1.90 9.22
C GLY A 727 2.72 2.87 8.65
N ILE A 728 3.43 2.45 7.58
CA ILE A 728 4.45 3.30 6.95
C ILE A 728 4.40 3.26 5.41
N GLY A 729 3.70 2.29 4.83
CA GLY A 729 3.62 2.15 3.38
C GLY A 729 2.92 3.32 2.68
N GLU A 730 1.96 3.93 3.33
CA GLU A 730 0.99 4.88 2.75
C GLU A 730 0.99 6.28 3.37
N PRO A 731 1.18 6.46 4.70
CA PRO A 731 0.94 7.75 5.36
C PRO A 731 1.77 8.94 4.86
N GLY A 732 2.90 8.68 4.22
CA GLY A 732 3.77 9.74 3.71
C GLY A 732 3.24 10.48 2.48
N LEU A 733 2.26 9.91 1.76
CA LEU A 733 1.80 10.44 0.48
C LEU A 733 0.75 11.56 0.61
N PRO A 734 -0.30 11.46 1.45
CA PRO A 734 -1.40 12.43 1.50
C PRO A 734 -0.97 13.89 1.75
N PRO A 735 0.02 14.22 2.60
CA PRO A 735 0.39 15.61 2.85
C PRO A 735 1.22 16.27 1.74
N VAL A 736 1.65 15.53 0.71
CA VAL A 736 2.59 16.05 -0.30
C VAL A 736 1.93 17.04 -1.25
N ALA A 737 0.82 16.67 -1.88
CA ALA A 737 0.11 17.53 -2.83
C ALA A 737 -0.31 18.87 -2.18
N PRO A 738 -0.99 18.88 -1.01
CA PRO A 738 -1.36 20.16 -0.40
C PRO A 738 -0.16 20.99 0.04
N ALA A 739 0.93 20.38 0.52
CA ALA A 739 2.14 21.12 0.84
C ALA A 739 2.74 21.82 -0.40
N LEU A 740 2.75 21.13 -1.55
CA LEU A 740 3.20 21.68 -2.83
C LEU A 740 2.33 22.87 -3.25
N LEU A 741 1.00 22.73 -3.23
CA LEU A 741 0.09 23.79 -3.68
C LEU A 741 0.10 25.00 -2.73
N ASN A 742 0.27 24.78 -1.43
CA ASN A 742 0.45 25.83 -0.45
C ASN A 742 1.79 26.59 -0.68
N ALA A 743 2.86 25.87 -1.06
CA ALA A 743 4.14 26.49 -1.43
C ALA A 743 4.03 27.31 -2.72
N ILE A 744 3.33 26.81 -3.73
CA ILE A 744 3.05 27.54 -4.97
C ILE A 744 2.26 28.83 -4.68
N PHE A 745 1.25 28.77 -3.80
CA PHE A 745 0.53 29.94 -3.38
C PHE A 745 1.44 30.96 -2.69
N ALA A 746 2.28 30.52 -1.76
CA ALA A 746 3.23 31.39 -1.07
C ALA A 746 4.24 32.06 -2.02
N ALA A 747 4.66 31.37 -3.09
CA ALA A 747 5.57 31.89 -4.10
C ALA A 747 4.91 32.85 -5.10
N THR A 748 3.62 32.64 -5.43
CA THR A 748 2.99 33.27 -6.60
C THR A 748 1.74 34.08 -6.27
N GLY A 749 1.15 33.92 -5.10
CA GLY A 749 -0.16 34.45 -4.72
C GLY A 749 -1.36 33.75 -5.41
N ARG A 750 -1.14 32.63 -6.08
CA ARG A 750 -2.17 31.94 -6.90
C ARG A 750 -2.63 30.67 -6.22
N ARG A 751 -3.93 30.56 -5.96
CA ARG A 751 -4.56 29.33 -5.46
C ARG A 751 -4.87 28.38 -6.60
N LEU A 752 -4.25 27.21 -6.59
CA LEU A 752 -4.57 26.09 -7.45
C LEU A 752 -5.44 25.12 -6.65
N ARG A 753 -6.60 24.76 -7.18
CA ARG A 753 -7.59 23.89 -6.55
C ARG A 753 -7.92 22.65 -7.38
N ASN A 754 -7.25 22.50 -8.51
CA ASN A 754 -7.42 21.36 -9.39
C ASN A 754 -6.07 20.68 -9.60
N LEU A 755 -6.05 19.36 -9.48
CA LEU A 755 -4.92 18.55 -9.89
C LEU A 755 -5.17 18.00 -11.30
N PRO A 756 -4.11 17.73 -12.07
CA PRO A 756 -2.72 18.09 -11.79
C PRO A 756 -2.45 19.58 -11.99
N VAL A 757 -1.33 20.06 -11.43
CA VAL A 757 -0.84 21.43 -11.67
C VAL A 757 -0.59 21.67 -13.14
N ALA A 758 0.04 20.72 -13.84
CA ALA A 758 0.30 20.74 -15.28
C ALA A 758 0.68 22.15 -15.80
N ASP A 759 -0.04 22.65 -16.79
CA ASP A 759 0.20 23.96 -17.40
C ASP A 759 -0.50 25.14 -16.69
N GLN A 760 -1.15 24.90 -15.55
CA GLN A 760 -1.87 25.97 -14.83
C GLN A 760 -0.95 27.14 -14.40
N LEU A 761 0.33 26.88 -14.18
CA LEU A 761 1.30 27.95 -13.88
C LEU A 761 1.72 28.73 -15.14
N LYS A 762 1.83 28.08 -16.30
CA LYS A 762 2.19 28.70 -17.58
C LYS A 762 1.10 29.63 -18.13
N ALA A 763 -0.16 29.24 -17.98
CA ALA A 763 -1.29 30.01 -18.47
C ALA A 763 -1.42 31.42 -17.86
N PHE A 764 -0.64 31.73 -16.84
CA PHE A 764 -0.67 32.99 -16.12
C PHE A 764 0.52 33.93 -16.40
N SER A 765 1.54 33.48 -17.13
CA SER A 765 2.67 34.35 -17.52
C SER A 765 2.29 35.42 -18.55
N GLY A 766 1.14 35.30 -19.22
CA GLY A 766 0.65 36.22 -20.25
C GLY A 766 -0.25 37.37 -19.77
N ARG A 767 -0.54 37.50 -18.47
CA ARG A 767 -1.41 38.56 -17.93
C ARG A 767 -0.72 39.37 -16.82
N ARG A 768 0.31 40.14 -17.19
CA ARG A 768 0.72 41.35 -16.44
C ARG A 768 0.41 42.54 -17.32
N SER A 769 -0.75 43.14 -17.09
CA SER A 769 -1.02 44.54 -17.48
C SER A 769 -1.33 45.36 -16.25
#